data_5a0059fbbbd1e29ed59828abb45cd847
#
_entry.id   5a0059fbbbd1e29ed59828abb45cd847
#
_cell.length_a   1.000
_cell.length_b   1.000
_cell.length_c   1.000
_cell.angle_alpha   90.00
_cell.angle_beta   90.00
_cell.angle_gamma   90.00
#
_symmetry.space_group_name_H-M   'P 1'
#
loop_
_entity.id
_entity.type
_entity.pdbx_description
1 polymer ?
#
loop_
_entity_poly.entity_id
_entity_poly.type
_entity_poly.pdbx_seq_one_letter_code
_entity_poly.pdbx_strand_id
1 'polypeptide(L)'
;MFPSFFSSSRSVWNKTISVLILLTILLQLILFESCSSPTNTTTDTTTDTTTDTTSENTPTVSCPALLELPTITGCNGVDLLAASSINTQSSGIVTTPNGFSSSTVTRIEDEQYIDLKDEGCLQLGKDGQDFALSMWLKASGPSNDQTSGDGSQIIGSKSQYNQQKPGFLLHTQSNVTTELQNAGKNADGVEGSCCGKDGRLVLKALSTPADNGWRKTVMSEPFPADTWTHVVLNYRNNANSGETPLQECSNDTCASEFSIYVNLLGPTSKSPGHGTQAAIDNLYFSTEDGGKGRLRIGDEGWGQIRPFEIANFKSYSRILTESERKALFLSDAATAGFSTDNVTDAINKITKHMAGQETLSASELNAKVLDFAKNSVLIDTNEDLIKSSLALVHAYENGGGGPLFVNDNTTTTQGGYSVIDRTGTSGDGKELHRAMLSIQQSIHDNVYNTWTAASCTSALKDQGWLTANHFPGAAAAPENPSEVHTVSINASVPAFWGQPVAFSSWPARRPTGFYLSPGSIGQVTVPQEMVNAGFSVLVGSHTVDHEVRSTDPARRLHRVTRTYSIVDTVTPIANPLGGGVYILVPHKANLGQQNIQLSGVIKQPYFSLKASDNHTDQQWKERRTAPGPWAVFESDKFMLNVPSSWIYAYDNATSLMQNWDKAMDGVSELFGYPRIRNRKVLYMQVDVYIRHGVYGIGYPQINNLYNPKNTSNGNKVQWFLLNQSPARDPLFWDTEFHELGHATLMQLFQGEGEAIVNFPHVYVMNQKFGVDFDKAFRQSRGAANYTVDDAAIHWMITENFRNGKPMDKSNTTLDEFRYQARGYAKYADIARLFGWQALKNFFYQENLDYNAGVLTCFEKPICRDGLSQTDSRILRLSKAADADLTPLIHFWGVHPDNSTALGQAITTAGLSSSTLIRDKLVYYAGIAPDNNTEFNAHFETVFPGRPKDCESPHYGCGWYNVWTDNFSESHGTQIRTTIQSLLTQYFPGTNL
;
A
#
# COMPACT_ATOMS: atom_id res chain seq x y z
N MET A 1 10.19 49.75 35.44
CA MET A 1 11.26 50.63 34.93
C MET A 1 12.15 49.76 34.07
N PHE A 2 11.86 49.72 32.82
CA PHE A 2 12.77 49.32 31.73
C PHE A 2 12.37 50.12 30.52
N PRO A 3 13.27 50.85 29.89
CA PRO A 3 13.03 51.29 28.53
C PRO A 3 14.01 50.67 27.54
N SER A 4 13.40 50.19 26.46
CA SER A 4 13.80 50.36 25.06
C SER A 4 15.27 50.45 24.68
N PHE A 5 15.74 49.48 23.94
CA PHE A 5 16.70 49.61 22.85
C PHE A 5 16.57 48.40 21.92
N PHE A 6 15.91 48.58 20.79
CA PHE A 6 16.14 47.84 19.50
C PHE A 6 15.19 48.40 18.43
N SER A 7 15.62 49.50 17.81
CA SER A 7 15.02 49.91 16.54
C SER A 7 16.08 50.67 15.73
N SER A 8 16.80 49.98 14.89
CA SER A 8 17.45 50.65 13.74
C SER A 8 18.31 49.77 12.83
N SER A 9 17.95 48.51 12.59
CA SER A 9 18.68 47.69 11.61
C SER A 9 17.84 46.99 10.50
N ARG A 10 16.53 47.24 10.44
CA ARG A 10 15.66 46.60 9.40
C ARG A 10 15.49 47.41 8.11
N SER A 11 16.00 48.65 8.01
CA SER A 11 15.77 49.48 6.81
C SER A 11 16.86 49.41 5.74
N VAL A 12 18.04 48.87 6.05
CA VAL A 12 19.15 48.77 5.10
C VAL A 12 19.14 47.45 4.31
N TRP A 13 18.69 46.37 4.93
CA TRP A 13 18.62 45.06 4.27
C TRP A 13 17.52 44.96 3.19
N ASN A 14 16.38 45.62 3.36
CA ASN A 14 15.30 45.58 2.37
C ASN A 14 15.57 46.38 1.10
N LYS A 15 16.46 47.38 1.12
CA LYS A 15 16.83 48.12 -0.09
C LYS A 15 17.85 47.40 -0.96
N THR A 16 18.72 46.56 -0.36
CA THR A 16 19.74 45.82 -1.11
C THR A 16 19.15 44.59 -1.81
N ILE A 17 18.16 43.94 -1.23
CA ILE A 17 17.46 42.78 -1.82
C ILE A 17 16.57 43.26 -2.98
N SER A 18 15.88 44.37 -2.86
CA SER A 18 15.05 44.91 -3.93
C SER A 18 15.84 45.36 -5.17
N VAL A 19 17.07 45.83 -5.01
CA VAL A 19 17.95 46.22 -6.13
C VAL A 19 18.55 44.98 -6.80
N LEU A 20 18.85 43.89 -6.05
CA LEU A 20 19.31 42.64 -6.67
C LEU A 20 18.22 41.94 -7.46
N ILE A 21 16.98 41.94 -7.00
CA ILE A 21 15.83 41.34 -7.72
C ILE A 21 15.51 42.15 -8.99
N LEU A 22 15.62 43.49 -8.99
CA LEU A 22 15.41 44.30 -10.21
C LEU A 22 16.53 44.08 -11.23
N LEU A 23 17.79 43.88 -10.81
CA LEU A 23 18.90 43.60 -11.74
C LEU A 23 18.78 42.21 -12.36
N THR A 24 18.24 41.22 -11.65
CA THR A 24 18.05 39.84 -12.17
C THR A 24 16.91 39.80 -13.20
N ILE A 25 15.85 40.59 -12.99
CA ILE A 25 14.73 40.73 -13.94
C ILE A 25 15.14 41.50 -15.19
N LEU A 26 15.99 42.51 -15.07
CA LEU A 26 16.51 43.25 -16.23
C LEU A 26 17.49 42.43 -17.09
N LEU A 27 18.26 41.50 -16.50
CA LEU A 27 19.16 40.60 -17.22
C LEU A 27 18.41 39.50 -18.00
N GLN A 28 17.22 39.14 -17.55
CA GLN A 28 16.37 38.13 -18.25
C GLN A 28 15.58 38.73 -19.42
N LEU A 29 15.39 40.06 -19.46
CA LEU A 29 14.69 40.78 -20.55
C LEU A 29 15.59 41.17 -21.73
N ILE A 30 16.90 41.01 -21.64
CA ILE A 30 17.86 41.32 -22.70
C ILE A 30 18.27 40.11 -23.54
N LEU A 31 17.82 38.89 -23.19
CA LEU A 31 18.18 37.66 -23.91
C LEU A 31 17.06 37.05 -24.78
N PHE A 32 15.95 37.79 -25.00
CA PHE A 32 14.84 37.35 -25.86
C PHE A 32 14.56 38.34 -27.00
N GLU A 33 15.57 38.65 -27.77
CA GLU A 33 15.36 39.24 -29.12
C GLU A 33 16.44 38.71 -30.06
N SER A 34 16.11 37.67 -30.77
CA SER A 34 16.48 37.39 -32.16
C SER A 34 16.31 35.93 -32.53
N CYS A 35 15.23 35.62 -33.23
CA CYS A 35 15.22 34.77 -34.39
C CYS A 35 13.85 34.81 -35.07
N SER A 36 13.83 35.56 -36.15
CA SER A 36 12.72 35.76 -37.05
C SER A 36 12.53 34.55 -37.99
N SER A 37 11.26 34.30 -38.27
CA SER A 37 10.77 33.37 -39.30
C SER A 37 11.25 33.67 -40.72
N PRO A 38 11.09 32.75 -41.61
CA PRO A 38 10.70 33.08 -42.99
C PRO A 38 9.34 32.47 -43.34
N THR A 39 8.51 33.33 -43.81
CA THR A 39 7.32 33.11 -44.60
C THR A 39 7.65 32.43 -45.95
N ASN A 40 6.76 31.55 -46.41
CA ASN A 40 6.60 31.41 -47.86
C ASN A 40 5.12 31.18 -48.22
N THR A 41 4.76 31.94 -49.20
CA THR A 41 3.50 32.19 -49.82
C THR A 41 3.10 31.20 -50.91
N THR A 42 1.84 30.87 -50.91
CA THR A 42 0.87 30.67 -52.00
C THR A 42 1.28 30.07 -53.34
N THR A 43 0.49 29.14 -53.83
CA THR A 43 -0.33 29.39 -55.06
C THR A 43 -1.45 28.38 -55.16
N ASP A 44 -2.59 28.94 -55.47
CA ASP A 44 -3.88 28.39 -55.80
C ASP A 44 -3.87 27.86 -57.26
N THR A 45 -4.50 26.69 -57.52
CA THR A 45 -5.14 26.44 -58.80
C THR A 45 -6.25 25.39 -58.65
N THR A 46 -7.43 25.84 -58.87
CA THR A 46 -8.69 25.12 -59.12
C THR A 46 -8.61 24.25 -60.35
N THR A 47 -9.15 23.03 -60.32
CA THR A 47 -10.01 22.52 -61.41
C THR A 47 -10.98 21.47 -60.87
N ASP A 48 -12.20 21.74 -61.15
CA ASP A 48 -13.42 20.96 -60.98
C ASP A 48 -13.52 19.82 -61.96
N THR A 49 -13.84 18.61 -61.52
CA THR A 49 -14.62 17.63 -62.35
C THR A 49 -15.25 16.57 -61.41
N THR A 50 -16.55 16.61 -61.36
CA THR A 50 -17.50 15.64 -60.84
C THR A 50 -17.42 14.28 -61.53
N THR A 51 -17.37 13.20 -60.77
CA THR A 51 -18.12 11.97 -61.09
C THR A 51 -18.38 11.20 -59.79
N ASP A 52 -19.62 10.98 -59.59
CA ASP A 52 -20.29 10.21 -58.58
C ASP A 52 -20.05 8.70 -58.76
N THR A 53 -19.51 7.98 -57.76
CA THR A 53 -19.79 6.56 -57.59
C THR A 53 -19.63 6.23 -56.10
N THR A 54 -20.74 5.94 -55.47
CA THR A 54 -20.90 5.37 -54.18
C THR A 54 -20.16 4.02 -53.98
N SER A 55 -19.17 3.95 -53.14
CA SER A 55 -18.86 2.75 -52.42
C SER A 55 -18.32 3.16 -51.01
N GLU A 56 -19.09 2.83 -50.03
CA GLU A 56 -18.68 2.95 -48.62
C GLU A 56 -17.43 2.07 -48.36
N ASN A 57 -16.26 2.66 -48.42
CA ASN A 57 -15.05 2.11 -47.84
C ASN A 57 -14.83 2.87 -46.54
N THR A 58 -15.36 2.34 -45.46
CA THR A 58 -14.89 2.66 -44.12
C THR A 58 -13.42 2.25 -44.05
N PRO A 59 -12.49 3.17 -43.75
CA PRO A 59 -11.10 2.76 -43.55
C PRO A 59 -11.04 1.89 -42.28
N THR A 60 -10.75 0.60 -42.50
CA THR A 60 -10.33 -0.27 -41.42
C THR A 60 -9.02 0.27 -40.88
N VAL A 61 -9.08 1.05 -39.79
CA VAL A 61 -7.89 1.45 -39.04
C VAL A 61 -7.40 0.19 -38.33
N SER A 62 -6.43 -0.47 -38.92
CA SER A 62 -5.72 -1.57 -38.26
C SER A 62 -4.86 -0.99 -37.14
N CYS A 63 -4.79 -1.72 -36.02
CA CYS A 63 -3.85 -1.36 -34.96
C CYS A 63 -2.43 -1.25 -35.52
N PRO A 64 -1.69 -0.17 -35.27
CA PRO A 64 -0.37 0.00 -35.83
C PRO A 64 0.59 -1.10 -35.36
N ALA A 65 1.53 -1.46 -36.20
CA ALA A 65 2.58 -2.40 -35.89
C ALA A 65 3.42 -1.93 -34.70
N LEU A 66 3.96 -2.89 -33.93
CA LEU A 66 4.78 -2.63 -32.74
C LEU A 66 5.87 -1.58 -32.99
N LEU A 67 6.03 -0.69 -32.01
CA LEU A 67 7.10 0.30 -32.00
C LEU A 67 8.47 -0.36 -32.04
N GLU A 68 9.32 0.05 -32.96
CA GLU A 68 10.73 -0.27 -32.89
C GLU A 68 11.36 0.36 -31.65
N LEU A 69 12.24 -0.38 -30.96
CA LEU A 69 12.98 0.14 -29.84
C LEU A 69 13.84 1.34 -30.30
N PRO A 70 13.73 2.51 -29.64
CA PRO A 70 14.54 3.65 -30.01
C PRO A 70 16.04 3.31 -29.88
N THR A 71 16.84 3.75 -30.82
CA THR A 71 18.31 3.62 -30.79
C THR A 71 18.85 4.48 -29.66
N ILE A 72 19.41 3.84 -28.61
CA ILE A 72 19.89 4.53 -27.42
C ILE A 72 21.41 4.49 -27.36
N THR A 73 22.00 5.63 -27.05
CA THR A 73 23.42 5.75 -26.75
C THR A 73 23.69 5.31 -25.32
N GLY A 74 24.75 4.53 -25.10
CA GLY A 74 25.11 4.02 -23.77
C GLY A 74 24.90 2.50 -23.64
N CYS A 75 24.69 2.01 -22.42
CA CYS A 75 24.45 0.60 -22.13
C CYS A 75 23.02 0.21 -22.49
N ASN A 76 22.79 -0.16 -23.72
CA ASN A 76 21.48 -0.54 -24.23
C ASN A 76 21.44 -2.02 -24.59
N GLY A 77 20.87 -2.85 -23.71
CA GLY A 77 20.71 -4.27 -23.97
C GLY A 77 22.03 -5.06 -23.97
N VAL A 78 22.94 -4.73 -23.05
CA VAL A 78 24.16 -5.52 -22.87
C VAL A 78 23.81 -6.93 -22.43
N ASP A 79 24.23 -7.92 -23.19
CA ASP A 79 24.02 -9.33 -22.88
C ASP A 79 24.89 -9.77 -21.71
N LEU A 80 24.27 -10.08 -20.58
CA LEU A 80 24.94 -10.47 -19.34
C LEU A 80 25.42 -11.93 -19.35
N LEU A 81 24.95 -12.76 -20.28
CA LEU A 81 25.36 -14.14 -20.47
C LEU A 81 26.48 -14.28 -21.51
N ALA A 82 26.84 -13.22 -22.20
CA ALA A 82 27.95 -13.22 -23.14
C ALA A 82 29.27 -13.45 -22.43
N ALA A 83 30.19 -14.20 -23.06
CA ALA A 83 31.54 -14.45 -22.47
C ALA A 83 32.30 -13.16 -22.15
N SER A 84 32.04 -12.06 -22.88
CA SER A 84 32.62 -10.75 -22.59
C SER A 84 32.16 -10.13 -21.28
N SER A 85 30.97 -10.52 -20.75
CA SER A 85 30.38 -10.03 -19.52
C SER A 85 30.72 -10.91 -18.30
N ILE A 86 31.20 -12.14 -18.53
CA ILE A 86 31.50 -13.11 -17.46
C ILE A 86 32.92 -12.91 -16.96
N ASN A 87 33.08 -12.87 -15.66
CA ASN A 87 34.38 -12.86 -14.98
C ASN A 87 34.85 -14.26 -14.57
N THR A 88 34.02 -14.97 -13.80
CA THR A 88 34.24 -16.35 -13.38
C THR A 88 32.94 -17.12 -13.35
N GLN A 89 33.00 -18.43 -13.51
CA GLN A 89 31.85 -19.31 -13.36
C GLN A 89 32.28 -20.65 -12.74
N SER A 90 31.35 -21.32 -12.07
CA SER A 90 31.54 -22.69 -11.58
C SER A 90 31.59 -23.68 -12.73
N SER A 91 32.18 -24.84 -12.47
CA SER A 91 32.23 -25.94 -13.46
C SER A 91 30.84 -26.56 -13.67
N GLY A 92 30.63 -27.14 -14.85
CA GLY A 92 29.42 -27.90 -15.16
C GLY A 92 28.21 -27.10 -15.57
N ILE A 93 28.33 -25.77 -15.73
CA ILE A 93 27.24 -24.95 -16.31
C ILE A 93 26.97 -25.39 -17.74
N VAL A 94 25.71 -25.69 -18.02
CA VAL A 94 25.26 -26.11 -19.34
C VAL A 94 24.62 -24.93 -20.08
N THR A 95 25.16 -24.62 -21.26
CA THR A 95 24.57 -23.66 -22.18
C THR A 95 24.13 -24.38 -23.45
N THR A 96 22.87 -24.26 -23.76
CA THR A 96 22.27 -24.94 -24.96
C THR A 96 21.84 -23.92 -26.00
N PRO A 97 22.08 -24.20 -27.30
CA PRO A 97 21.49 -23.41 -28.38
C PRO A 97 19.98 -23.41 -28.28
N ASN A 98 19.38 -22.24 -28.48
CA ASN A 98 17.95 -22.05 -28.40
C ASN A 98 17.50 -20.95 -29.37
N GLY A 99 16.18 -20.84 -29.60
CA GLY A 99 15.59 -19.84 -30.49
C GLY A 99 15.38 -18.47 -29.88
N PHE A 100 15.81 -18.22 -28.62
CA PHE A 100 15.77 -16.88 -28.02
C PHE A 100 16.69 -15.90 -28.75
N SER A 101 16.45 -14.61 -28.65
CA SER A 101 17.24 -13.56 -29.28
C SER A 101 18.73 -13.61 -28.88
N SER A 102 19.05 -14.11 -27.70
CA SER A 102 20.43 -14.39 -27.27
C SER A 102 21.03 -15.67 -27.87
N SER A 103 20.22 -16.45 -28.58
CA SER A 103 20.59 -17.74 -29.20
C SER A 103 21.01 -18.85 -28.21
N THR A 104 21.00 -18.61 -26.94
CA THR A 104 21.40 -19.58 -25.90
C THR A 104 20.53 -19.52 -24.66
N VAL A 105 20.40 -20.69 -24.01
CA VAL A 105 19.82 -20.86 -22.68
C VAL A 105 20.91 -21.38 -21.75
N THR A 106 21.04 -20.74 -20.60
CA THR A 106 21.97 -21.18 -19.55
C THR A 106 21.18 -21.80 -18.41
N ARG A 107 21.52 -23.05 -18.05
CA ARG A 107 20.97 -23.77 -16.93
C ARG A 107 21.90 -23.69 -15.75
N ILE A 108 21.39 -23.30 -14.60
CA ILE A 108 22.08 -23.20 -13.32
C ILE A 108 21.50 -24.26 -12.40
N GLU A 109 22.36 -25.15 -11.92
CA GLU A 109 22.05 -26.19 -10.93
C GLU A 109 22.47 -25.76 -9.52
N ASP A 110 22.22 -26.61 -8.54
CA ASP A 110 22.62 -26.37 -7.16
C ASP A 110 24.16 -26.17 -7.05
N GLU A 111 24.58 -25.23 -6.22
CA GLU A 111 25.97 -24.81 -6.04
C GLU A 111 26.67 -24.24 -7.30
N GLN A 112 25.91 -23.93 -8.33
CA GLN A 112 26.47 -23.31 -9.55
C GLN A 112 26.23 -21.80 -9.58
N TYR A 113 27.21 -21.07 -10.09
CA TYR A 113 27.16 -19.61 -10.21
C TYR A 113 27.94 -19.08 -11.41
N ILE A 114 27.55 -17.88 -11.84
CA ILE A 114 28.29 -17.04 -12.78
C ILE A 114 28.52 -15.68 -12.13
N ASP A 115 29.79 -15.28 -11.96
CA ASP A 115 30.16 -13.93 -11.55
C ASP A 115 30.31 -13.04 -12.77
N LEU A 116 29.64 -11.92 -12.79
CA LEU A 116 29.77 -10.94 -13.87
C LEU A 116 30.96 -10.01 -13.61
N LYS A 117 31.52 -9.43 -14.68
CA LYS A 117 32.52 -8.38 -14.59
C LYS A 117 31.94 -7.13 -13.92
N ASP A 118 32.76 -6.37 -13.26
CA ASP A 118 32.42 -5.10 -12.65
C ASP A 118 33.11 -3.97 -13.42
N GLU A 119 32.74 -3.77 -14.66
CA GLU A 119 33.31 -2.75 -15.54
C GLU A 119 32.25 -2.19 -16.48
N GLY A 120 32.34 -0.91 -16.78
CA GLY A 120 31.50 -0.25 -17.76
C GLY A 120 30.00 -0.39 -17.46
N CYS A 121 29.24 -0.94 -18.39
CA CYS A 121 27.79 -1.13 -18.31
C CYS A 121 27.32 -2.18 -17.28
N LEU A 122 28.21 -2.92 -16.68
CA LEU A 122 27.90 -3.91 -15.66
C LEU A 122 27.96 -3.32 -14.23
N GLN A 123 28.35 -2.05 -14.09
CA GLN A 123 28.32 -1.31 -12.84
C GLN A 123 26.94 -0.71 -12.59
N LEU A 124 25.97 -1.57 -12.29
CA LEU A 124 24.57 -1.19 -12.10
C LEU A 124 24.39 -0.24 -10.91
N GLY A 125 23.68 0.86 -11.14
CA GLY A 125 23.40 1.84 -10.10
C GLY A 125 24.61 2.69 -9.64
N LYS A 126 25.77 2.55 -10.28
CA LYS A 126 26.93 3.38 -10.01
C LYS A 126 26.64 4.85 -10.31
N ASP A 127 27.19 5.73 -9.48
CA ASP A 127 27.04 7.18 -9.61
C ASP A 127 25.55 7.62 -9.66
N GLY A 128 24.67 6.84 -9.05
CA GLY A 128 23.25 7.14 -8.98
C GLY A 128 22.49 6.96 -10.29
N GLN A 129 22.96 6.10 -11.18
CA GLN A 129 22.28 5.85 -12.45
C GLN A 129 21.07 4.93 -12.29
N ASP A 130 20.02 5.25 -13.03
CA ASP A 130 18.93 4.33 -13.29
C ASP A 130 19.42 3.12 -14.07
N PHE A 131 18.80 1.96 -13.84
CA PHE A 131 19.07 0.80 -14.69
C PHE A 131 17.84 -0.11 -14.81
N ALA A 132 17.87 -0.99 -15.79
CA ALA A 132 16.93 -2.09 -15.88
C ALA A 132 17.65 -3.39 -16.22
N LEU A 133 17.06 -4.49 -15.76
CA LEU A 133 17.42 -5.85 -16.14
C LEU A 133 16.21 -6.50 -16.79
N SER A 134 16.43 -7.16 -17.93
CA SER A 134 15.40 -7.93 -18.65
C SER A 134 15.91 -9.33 -18.91
N MET A 135 15.09 -10.35 -18.61
CA MET A 135 15.47 -11.75 -18.79
C MET A 135 14.25 -12.64 -19.02
N TRP A 136 14.45 -13.75 -19.69
CA TRP A 136 13.57 -14.89 -19.66
C TRP A 136 14.06 -15.89 -18.61
N LEU A 137 13.16 -16.33 -17.75
CA LEU A 137 13.47 -17.19 -16.61
C LEU A 137 12.49 -18.34 -16.55
N LYS A 138 12.99 -19.55 -16.30
CA LYS A 138 12.20 -20.73 -16.05
C LYS A 138 12.77 -21.43 -14.84
N ALA A 139 12.05 -21.40 -13.73
CA ALA A 139 12.48 -21.96 -12.46
C ALA A 139 11.58 -23.15 -12.08
N SER A 140 12.19 -24.17 -11.48
CA SER A 140 11.47 -25.35 -11.02
C SER A 140 10.53 -25.01 -9.88
N GLY A 141 9.37 -25.64 -9.86
CA GLY A 141 8.35 -25.45 -8.84
C GLY A 141 8.77 -25.89 -7.43
N PRO A 142 7.97 -25.55 -6.40
CA PRO A 142 8.22 -26.00 -5.04
C PRO A 142 8.20 -27.52 -4.94
N SER A 143 9.22 -28.09 -4.31
CA SER A 143 9.15 -29.48 -3.90
C SER A 143 8.14 -29.62 -2.75
N ASN A 144 7.53 -30.80 -2.60
CA ASN A 144 6.61 -31.09 -1.50
C ASN A 144 7.32 -31.14 -0.12
N ASP A 145 8.62 -30.92 -0.07
CA ASP A 145 9.39 -30.88 1.16
C ASP A 145 9.40 -29.45 1.72
N GLN A 146 8.51 -29.20 2.67
CA GLN A 146 8.21 -27.88 3.24
C GLN A 146 9.17 -27.44 4.36
N THR A 147 10.34 -28.03 4.50
CA THR A 147 11.18 -27.84 5.68
C THR A 147 12.21 -26.70 5.58
N SER A 148 12.48 -26.17 4.39
CA SER A 148 13.36 -25.00 4.24
C SER A 148 12.66 -23.90 3.40
N GLY A 149 12.47 -22.73 4.02
CA GLY A 149 11.79 -21.58 3.41
C GLY A 149 12.58 -20.84 2.34
N ASP A 150 13.74 -21.32 1.92
CA ASP A 150 14.64 -20.63 1.02
C ASP A 150 14.47 -21.12 -0.41
N GLY A 151 14.12 -20.22 -1.30
CA GLY A 151 14.04 -20.46 -2.73
C GLY A 151 15.38 -20.22 -3.43
N SER A 152 15.48 -20.55 -4.72
CA SER A 152 16.69 -20.38 -5.50
C SER A 152 17.06 -18.91 -5.66
N GLN A 153 18.29 -18.55 -5.32
CA GLN A 153 18.87 -17.27 -5.72
C GLN A 153 19.05 -17.26 -7.24
N ILE A 154 18.45 -16.26 -7.89
CA ILE A 154 18.58 -16.08 -9.33
C ILE A 154 19.68 -15.10 -9.63
N ILE A 155 19.63 -13.92 -9.03
CA ILE A 155 20.61 -12.86 -9.21
C ILE A 155 20.85 -12.18 -7.87
N GLY A 156 22.08 -11.85 -7.56
CA GLY A 156 22.38 -11.08 -6.40
C GLY A 156 23.81 -10.58 -6.31
N SER A 157 24.12 -9.74 -5.35
CA SER A 157 25.50 -9.36 -5.09
C SER A 157 26.20 -10.42 -4.25
N LYS A 158 27.45 -10.77 -4.58
CA LYS A 158 28.25 -11.83 -3.97
C LYS A 158 28.47 -11.68 -2.45
N SER A 159 28.27 -10.50 -1.88
CA SER A 159 28.65 -10.22 -0.48
C SER A 159 27.50 -10.22 0.51
N GLN A 160 26.33 -10.71 0.14
CA GLN A 160 25.06 -10.39 0.80
C GLN A 160 24.92 -10.89 2.22
N TYR A 161 25.29 -12.14 2.50
CA TYR A 161 24.89 -12.77 3.75
C TYR A 161 25.79 -12.46 4.94
N ASN A 162 27.05 -12.05 4.72
CA ASN A 162 28.01 -11.95 5.80
C ASN A 162 28.63 -10.56 6.05
N GLN A 163 28.35 -9.52 5.25
CA GLN A 163 29.13 -8.29 5.36
C GLN A 163 28.37 -6.95 5.29
N GLN A 164 27.07 -6.94 5.44
CA GLN A 164 26.31 -5.67 5.59
C GLN A 164 26.56 -4.62 4.50
N LYS A 165 26.72 -5.03 3.25
CA LYS A 165 26.99 -4.12 2.13
C LYS A 165 25.75 -3.86 1.28
N PRO A 166 25.63 -2.66 0.68
CA PRO A 166 24.57 -2.34 -0.25
C PRO A 166 24.45 -3.34 -1.39
N GLY A 167 23.25 -3.67 -1.80
CA GLY A 167 23.01 -4.61 -2.89
C GLY A 167 21.55 -5.10 -2.95
N PHE A 168 21.28 -5.99 -3.88
CA PHE A 168 19.98 -6.64 -3.99
C PHE A 168 20.12 -8.14 -4.24
N LEU A 169 19.05 -8.86 -3.95
CA LEU A 169 18.90 -10.29 -4.18
C LEU A 169 17.54 -10.55 -4.80
N LEU A 170 17.50 -11.14 -5.98
CA LEU A 170 16.32 -11.71 -6.59
C LEU A 170 16.33 -13.22 -6.40
N HIS A 171 15.31 -13.75 -5.76
CA HIS A 171 15.17 -15.19 -5.53
C HIS A 171 13.73 -15.67 -5.73
N THR A 172 13.56 -16.98 -5.97
CA THR A 172 12.26 -17.61 -5.88
C THR A 172 12.01 -18.03 -4.45
N GLN A 173 10.80 -17.86 -3.96
CA GLN A 173 10.42 -18.30 -2.62
C GLN A 173 9.14 -19.11 -2.68
N SER A 174 9.20 -20.34 -2.20
CA SER A 174 8.05 -21.24 -2.18
C SER A 174 7.13 -21.02 -0.98
N ASN A 175 7.61 -20.41 0.08
CA ASN A 175 6.85 -20.17 1.28
C ASN A 175 7.14 -18.76 1.81
N VAL A 176 6.40 -17.82 1.29
CA VAL A 176 6.56 -16.38 1.59
C VAL A 176 6.11 -16.04 3.02
N THR A 177 5.45 -16.98 3.70
CA THR A 177 4.79 -16.74 4.98
C THR A 177 5.71 -16.35 6.13
N THR A 178 6.94 -16.84 6.21
CA THR A 178 7.78 -16.58 7.40
C THR A 178 8.57 -15.26 7.31
N GLU A 179 9.15 -14.92 6.18
CA GLU A 179 9.92 -13.68 6.05
C GLU A 179 9.03 -12.45 5.80
N LEU A 180 7.93 -12.61 5.06
CA LEU A 180 6.95 -11.53 4.94
C LEU A 180 6.10 -11.37 6.19
N GLN A 181 5.85 -12.45 6.94
CA GLN A 181 5.32 -12.31 8.30
C GLN A 181 6.27 -11.51 9.19
N ASN A 182 7.57 -11.65 9.03
CA ASN A 182 8.53 -10.85 9.78
C ASN A 182 8.70 -9.42 9.25
N ALA A 183 8.63 -9.21 7.94
CA ALA A 183 8.58 -7.87 7.33
C ALA A 183 7.19 -7.22 7.48
N GLY A 184 6.10 -7.98 7.32
CA GLY A 184 4.72 -7.53 7.43
C GLY A 184 4.22 -7.37 8.86
N LYS A 185 4.71 -8.15 9.82
CA LYS A 185 4.39 -7.94 11.24
C LYS A 185 4.79 -6.57 11.75
N ASN A 186 5.76 -5.95 11.14
CA ASN A 186 6.22 -4.63 11.55
C ASN A 186 5.47 -3.49 10.88
N ALA A 187 4.80 -3.71 9.75
CA ALA A 187 4.06 -2.67 9.03
C ALA A 187 2.54 -2.74 9.23
N ASP A 188 1.94 -3.93 9.25
CA ASP A 188 0.49 -4.06 9.12
C ASP A 188 -0.21 -4.79 10.25
N GLY A 189 0.50 -5.51 11.11
CA GLY A 189 -0.14 -6.29 12.19
C GLY A 189 -1.14 -7.35 11.72
N VAL A 190 -1.26 -7.59 10.41
CA VAL A 190 -2.23 -8.50 9.82
C VAL A 190 -1.61 -9.87 9.60
N GLU A 191 -1.88 -10.77 10.52
CA GLU A 191 -1.49 -12.18 10.37
C GLU A 191 -2.16 -12.79 9.12
N GLY A 192 -1.33 -13.30 8.20
CA GLY A 192 -1.76 -14.23 7.16
C GLY A 192 -2.39 -13.64 5.90
N SER A 193 -2.30 -12.34 5.64
CA SER A 193 -2.94 -11.73 4.47
C SER A 193 -2.08 -11.66 3.21
N CYS A 194 -0.80 -11.92 3.27
CA CYS A 194 0.07 -11.91 2.11
C CYS A 194 0.40 -13.30 1.64
N CYS A 195 0.14 -13.49 0.38
CA CYS A 195 0.78 -14.46 -0.45
C CYS A 195 0.22 -15.88 -0.36
N GLY A 196 -0.61 -16.17 -1.33
CA GLY A 196 -1.08 -17.52 -1.61
C GLY A 196 0.07 -18.50 -1.89
N LYS A 197 -0.26 -19.76 -1.99
CA LYS A 197 0.66 -20.88 -2.25
C LYS A 197 1.42 -20.81 -3.58
N ASP A 198 1.16 -19.78 -4.39
CA ASP A 198 1.74 -19.60 -5.72
C ASP A 198 3.08 -18.90 -5.59
N GLY A 199 4.16 -19.55 -5.99
CA GLY A 199 5.51 -19.03 -5.93
C GLY A 199 5.61 -17.64 -6.57
N ARG A 200 6.33 -16.72 -5.94
CA ARG A 200 6.60 -15.37 -6.43
C ARG A 200 8.09 -15.14 -6.45
N LEU A 201 8.53 -14.24 -7.32
CA LEU A 201 9.87 -13.70 -7.22
C LEU A 201 9.90 -12.69 -6.07
N VAL A 202 10.93 -12.78 -5.27
CA VAL A 202 11.17 -11.87 -4.15
C VAL A 202 12.46 -11.13 -4.40
N LEU A 203 12.41 -9.80 -4.42
CA LEU A 203 13.56 -8.93 -4.43
C LEU A 203 13.80 -8.42 -3.02
N LYS A 204 14.94 -8.73 -2.44
CA LYS A 204 15.44 -8.15 -1.20
C LYS A 204 16.51 -7.14 -1.51
N ALA A 205 16.51 -6.01 -0.81
CA ALA A 205 17.50 -4.98 -1.03
C ALA A 205 18.02 -4.39 0.27
N LEU A 206 19.30 -4.05 0.28
CA LEU A 206 20.03 -3.42 1.37
C LEU A 206 20.54 -2.07 0.93
N SER A 207 20.30 -1.02 1.72
CA SER A 207 20.63 0.35 1.36
C SER A 207 21.91 0.89 2.00
N THR A 208 22.30 0.44 3.18
CA THR A 208 23.50 0.97 3.88
C THR A 208 24.25 -0.10 4.68
N PRO A 209 25.59 0.10 4.91
CA PRO A 209 26.39 -0.82 5.72
C PRO A 209 26.01 -0.88 7.21
N ALA A 210 25.25 0.10 7.68
CA ALA A 210 24.87 0.18 9.09
C ALA A 210 23.67 -0.70 9.45
N ASP A 211 23.03 -1.28 8.44
CA ASP A 211 21.78 -2.02 8.61
C ASP A 211 22.04 -3.53 8.61
N ASN A 212 21.77 -4.16 9.75
CA ASN A 212 21.90 -5.61 9.93
C ASN A 212 20.66 -6.37 9.43
N GLY A 213 20.17 -6.10 8.22
CA GLY A 213 19.03 -6.84 7.72
C GLY A 213 18.52 -6.36 6.37
N TRP A 214 17.74 -7.20 5.70
CA TRP A 214 17.05 -6.90 4.48
C TRP A 214 15.87 -5.96 4.78
N ARG A 215 15.97 -4.68 4.43
CA ARG A 215 14.99 -3.70 4.83
C ARG A 215 13.81 -3.58 3.92
N LYS A 216 13.97 -3.95 2.65
CA LYS A 216 12.92 -3.77 1.65
C LYS A 216 12.75 -5.05 0.84
N THR A 217 11.53 -5.52 0.78
CA THR A 217 11.16 -6.69 0.00
C THR A 217 10.11 -6.27 -1.02
N VAL A 218 10.39 -6.54 -2.28
CA VAL A 218 9.46 -6.38 -3.39
C VAL A 218 9.05 -7.75 -3.86
N MET A 219 7.75 -7.96 -4.04
CA MET A 219 7.23 -9.21 -4.60
C MET A 219 6.67 -9.00 -5.99
N SER A 220 6.94 -9.97 -6.85
CA SER A 220 6.36 -10.00 -8.18
C SER A 220 4.89 -10.44 -8.16
N GLU A 221 4.25 -10.34 -9.32
CA GLU A 221 3.09 -11.16 -9.66
C GLU A 221 3.43 -12.65 -9.50
N PRO A 222 2.44 -13.57 -9.40
CA PRO A 222 2.68 -14.99 -9.38
C PRO A 222 3.62 -15.41 -10.49
N PHE A 223 4.64 -16.18 -10.13
CA PHE A 223 5.63 -16.69 -11.04
C PHE A 223 5.34 -18.18 -11.30
N PRO A 224 4.91 -18.57 -12.50
CA PRO A 224 4.55 -19.95 -12.80
C PRO A 224 5.81 -20.84 -12.84
N ALA A 225 5.74 -21.97 -12.12
CA ALA A 225 6.82 -22.96 -12.13
C ALA A 225 6.95 -23.63 -13.50
N ASP A 226 8.18 -23.99 -13.84
CA ASP A 226 8.55 -24.76 -15.05
C ASP A 226 8.06 -24.13 -16.37
N THR A 227 7.78 -22.82 -16.33
CA THR A 227 7.29 -22.08 -17.49
C THR A 227 8.21 -20.91 -17.78
N TRP A 228 8.57 -20.71 -19.03
CA TRP A 228 9.31 -19.52 -19.45
C TRP A 228 8.50 -18.26 -19.15
N THR A 229 9.11 -17.37 -18.41
CA THR A 229 8.49 -16.15 -17.90
C THR A 229 9.44 -14.97 -18.13
N HIS A 230 8.93 -13.92 -18.75
CA HIS A 230 9.70 -12.69 -18.94
C HIS A 230 9.69 -11.87 -17.66
N VAL A 231 10.88 -11.53 -17.17
CA VAL A 231 11.06 -10.73 -15.95
C VAL A 231 11.81 -9.46 -16.30
N VAL A 232 11.26 -8.33 -15.86
CA VAL A 232 11.95 -7.04 -15.94
C VAL A 232 12.05 -6.43 -14.54
N LEU A 233 13.27 -6.04 -14.17
CA LEU A 233 13.55 -5.21 -13.01
C LEU A 233 13.87 -3.80 -13.48
N ASN A 234 13.14 -2.81 -13.03
CA ASN A 234 13.47 -1.41 -13.19
C ASN A 234 13.97 -0.85 -11.86
N TYR A 235 15.13 -0.21 -11.87
CA TYR A 235 15.64 0.56 -10.75
C TYR A 235 15.70 2.03 -11.13
N ARG A 236 15.00 2.87 -10.39
CA ARG A 236 15.03 4.33 -10.51
C ARG A 236 15.77 4.92 -9.31
N ASN A 237 16.84 5.65 -9.59
CA ASN A 237 17.54 6.41 -8.55
C ASN A 237 16.93 7.81 -8.41
N ASN A 238 16.30 8.07 -7.30
CA ASN A 238 15.70 9.36 -7.00
C ASN A 238 16.69 10.36 -6.36
N ALA A 239 17.95 9.98 -6.10
CA ALA A 239 18.96 10.85 -5.48
C ALA A 239 19.43 11.99 -6.41
N ASN A 240 19.27 11.86 -7.73
CA ASN A 240 19.74 12.82 -8.72
C ASN A 240 18.77 13.98 -9.03
N SER A 241 17.67 14.14 -8.29
CA SER A 241 16.71 15.21 -8.54
C SER A 241 17.15 16.62 -8.13
N GLY A 242 18.44 16.85 -7.82
CA GLY A 242 19.00 18.19 -7.60
C GLY A 242 18.62 18.87 -6.29
N GLU A 243 17.90 18.21 -5.42
CA GLU A 243 17.51 18.73 -4.11
C GLU A 243 18.44 18.19 -3.02
N THR A 244 18.87 19.09 -2.18
CA THR A 244 19.73 19.04 -0.97
C THR A 244 20.28 17.69 -0.47
N PRO A 245 21.48 17.69 0.14
CA PRO A 245 22.24 16.50 0.44
C PRO A 245 21.48 15.52 1.34
N LEU A 246 21.67 14.25 1.09
CA LEU A 246 21.28 13.00 1.75
C LEU A 246 21.05 13.01 3.28
N GLN A 247 21.27 14.12 3.97
CA GLN A 247 21.10 14.23 5.42
C GLN A 247 19.64 14.36 5.87
N GLU A 248 18.73 14.72 4.95
CA GLU A 248 17.28 14.84 5.23
C GLU A 248 16.44 13.70 4.63
N CYS A 249 17.04 12.81 3.88
CA CYS A 249 16.39 11.73 3.16
C CYS A 249 16.67 10.39 3.83
N SER A 250 16.22 10.20 5.05
CA SER A 250 16.33 8.90 5.68
C SER A 250 15.14 8.01 5.35
N ASN A 251 15.46 6.87 4.86
CA ASN A 251 14.73 5.61 4.78
C ASN A 251 13.52 5.45 3.86
N ASP A 252 12.64 6.40 3.60
CA ASP A 252 11.49 6.17 2.71
C ASP A 252 11.08 7.38 1.87
N THR A 253 11.62 8.54 2.12
CA THR A 253 11.15 9.78 1.48
C THR A 253 11.96 10.23 0.27
N CYS A 254 13.19 9.75 0.16
CA CYS A 254 14.10 10.11 -0.95
C CYS A 254 14.63 8.89 -1.69
N ALA A 255 14.06 7.76 -1.44
CA ALA A 255 14.65 6.50 -1.80
C ALA A 255 14.44 6.16 -3.27
N SER A 256 15.40 5.50 -3.81
CA SER A 256 15.34 4.87 -5.13
C SER A 256 14.36 3.70 -5.15
N GLU A 257 13.77 3.41 -6.28
CA GLU A 257 12.67 2.44 -6.40
C GLU A 257 13.04 1.26 -7.29
N PHE A 258 12.74 0.05 -6.81
CA PHE A 258 12.69 -1.14 -7.65
C PHE A 258 11.26 -1.48 -8.05
N SER A 259 11.08 -1.85 -9.31
CA SER A 259 9.81 -2.37 -9.83
C SER A 259 10.07 -3.69 -10.56
N ILE A 260 9.27 -4.72 -10.22
CA ILE A 260 9.34 -6.04 -10.88
C ILE A 260 8.12 -6.19 -11.80
N TYR A 261 8.35 -6.63 -13.01
CA TYR A 261 7.32 -6.98 -13.97
C TYR A 261 7.48 -8.44 -14.37
N VAL A 262 6.39 -9.18 -14.40
CA VAL A 262 6.34 -10.59 -14.81
C VAL A 262 5.33 -10.72 -15.94
N ASN A 263 5.78 -11.16 -17.11
CA ASN A 263 4.98 -11.21 -18.33
C ASN A 263 4.18 -9.92 -18.56
N LEU A 264 4.86 -8.77 -18.41
CA LEU A 264 4.34 -7.40 -18.55
C LEU A 264 3.41 -6.95 -17.40
N LEU A 265 2.95 -7.83 -16.54
CA LEU A 265 2.13 -7.46 -15.37
C LEU A 265 3.02 -6.90 -14.25
N GLY A 266 2.59 -5.80 -13.65
CA GLY A 266 3.27 -5.11 -12.55
C GLY A 266 3.55 -3.63 -12.87
N PRO A 267 4.16 -2.90 -11.97
CA PRO A 267 4.21 -3.17 -10.55
C PRO A 267 2.80 -3.04 -9.97
N THR A 268 2.26 -4.11 -9.42
CA THR A 268 0.95 -4.04 -8.79
C THR A 268 1.08 -3.64 -7.34
N SER A 269 0.34 -2.64 -6.91
CA SER A 269 0.13 -2.36 -5.50
C SER A 269 -0.76 -3.45 -4.91
N LYS A 270 -0.13 -4.54 -4.50
CA LYS A 270 -0.85 -5.66 -3.91
C LYS A 270 -0.94 -5.46 -2.44
N SER A 271 -1.96 -5.17 -1.85
CA SER A 271 -2.15 -4.97 -0.42
C SER A 271 -1.52 -3.68 0.13
N PRO A 272 -2.25 -2.97 0.96
CA PRO A 272 -1.69 -1.88 1.74
C PRO A 272 -0.55 -2.42 2.62
N GLY A 273 0.65 -1.94 2.44
CA GLY A 273 1.84 -2.37 3.20
C GLY A 273 2.85 -3.24 2.44
N HIS A 274 2.47 -3.85 1.32
CA HIS A 274 3.36 -4.69 0.51
C HIS A 274 3.38 -4.21 -0.93
N GLY A 275 3.91 -3.00 -1.14
CA GLY A 275 4.12 -2.47 -2.48
C GLY A 275 5.09 -3.33 -3.28
N THR A 276 4.84 -3.46 -4.59
CA THR A 276 5.80 -4.04 -5.54
C THR A 276 6.99 -3.11 -5.79
N GLN A 277 7.08 -2.01 -5.06
CA GLN A 277 8.16 -1.04 -5.12
C GLN A 277 8.89 -1.00 -3.78
N ALA A 278 10.20 -1.14 -3.80
CA ALA A 278 11.06 -0.91 -2.66
C ALA A 278 11.92 0.33 -2.89
N ALA A 279 11.99 1.16 -1.89
CA ALA A 279 12.83 2.32 -1.90
C ALA A 279 14.21 1.98 -1.34
N ILE A 280 15.27 2.28 -2.07
CA ILE A 280 16.64 1.92 -1.72
C ILE A 280 17.57 3.09 -2.04
N ASP A 281 18.33 3.53 -1.04
CA ASP A 281 19.30 4.60 -1.22
C ASP A 281 20.64 4.03 -1.70
N ASN A 282 21.24 4.67 -2.71
CA ASN A 282 22.60 4.43 -3.17
C ASN A 282 22.96 2.96 -3.36
N LEU A 283 22.21 2.28 -4.24
CA LEU A 283 22.59 0.95 -4.65
C LEU A 283 23.87 1.03 -5.48
N TYR A 284 24.98 0.67 -4.89
CA TYR A 284 26.26 0.55 -5.56
C TYR A 284 26.97 -0.71 -5.14
N PHE A 285 27.41 -1.48 -6.10
CA PHE A 285 28.23 -2.67 -5.88
C PHE A 285 29.70 -2.26 -5.84
N SER A 286 30.22 -1.99 -4.65
CA SER A 286 31.62 -1.56 -4.51
C SER A 286 32.62 -2.67 -4.83
N THR A 287 33.67 -2.34 -5.58
CA THR A 287 34.78 -3.21 -5.89
C THR A 287 35.91 -3.17 -4.86
N GLU A 288 35.83 -2.25 -3.88
CA GLU A 288 36.95 -1.97 -2.96
C GLU A 288 37.38 -3.16 -2.08
N ASP A 289 36.60 -4.20 -1.98
CA ASP A 289 36.85 -5.39 -1.15
C ASP A 289 37.23 -6.65 -1.96
N GLY A 290 38.01 -6.52 -3.01
CA GLY A 290 38.49 -7.67 -3.75
C GLY A 290 37.44 -8.41 -4.56
N GLY A 291 36.45 -7.69 -5.11
CA GLY A 291 35.43 -8.23 -6.01
C GLY A 291 34.21 -8.85 -5.31
N LYS A 292 34.01 -8.57 -4.04
CA LYS A 292 32.87 -9.08 -3.27
C LYS A 292 31.52 -8.41 -3.60
N GLY A 293 31.53 -7.28 -4.29
CA GLY A 293 30.33 -6.55 -4.73
C GLY A 293 29.83 -6.91 -6.13
N ARG A 294 30.36 -7.93 -6.78
CA ARG A 294 29.99 -8.30 -8.14
C ARG A 294 28.59 -8.89 -8.21
N LEU A 295 27.90 -8.63 -9.32
CA LEU A 295 26.65 -9.28 -9.62
C LEU A 295 26.90 -10.76 -9.91
N ARG A 296 26.12 -11.63 -9.27
CA ARG A 296 26.22 -13.09 -9.41
C ARG A 296 24.86 -13.64 -9.85
N ILE A 297 24.89 -14.56 -10.79
CA ILE A 297 23.77 -15.43 -11.18
C ILE A 297 23.97 -16.76 -10.51
N GLY A 298 22.97 -17.28 -9.80
CA GLY A 298 23.11 -18.50 -9.01
C GLY A 298 23.82 -18.26 -7.66
N ASP A 299 24.22 -19.33 -6.95
CA ASP A 299 24.82 -19.22 -5.61
C ASP A 299 25.86 -20.32 -5.35
N GLU A 300 26.73 -20.09 -4.38
CA GLU A 300 27.86 -20.92 -3.99
C GLU A 300 27.63 -21.64 -2.63
N GLY A 301 26.43 -22.15 -2.37
CA GLY A 301 26.24 -23.02 -1.22
C GLY A 301 25.47 -22.46 -0.03
N TRP A 302 24.43 -21.70 -0.25
CA TRP A 302 23.48 -21.27 0.78
C TRP A 302 22.08 -21.85 0.53
N GLY A 303 21.86 -23.06 1.03
CA GLY A 303 20.57 -23.73 0.91
C GLY A 303 20.42 -24.53 -0.39
N GLN A 304 19.37 -25.33 -0.47
CA GLN A 304 19.08 -26.09 -1.71
C GLN A 304 18.60 -25.14 -2.80
N ILE A 305 19.48 -24.78 -3.71
CA ILE A 305 19.11 -24.05 -4.92
C ILE A 305 18.37 -25.02 -5.85
N ARG A 306 17.22 -24.60 -6.29
CA ARG A 306 16.49 -25.33 -7.32
C ARG A 306 17.03 -24.92 -8.68
N PRO A 307 17.15 -25.87 -9.61
CA PRO A 307 17.58 -25.56 -10.96
C PRO A 307 16.70 -24.52 -11.61
N PHE A 308 17.32 -23.59 -12.32
CA PHE A 308 16.60 -22.65 -13.17
C PHE A 308 17.34 -22.48 -14.50
N GLU A 309 16.57 -22.09 -15.51
CA GLU A 309 17.08 -21.76 -16.82
C GLU A 309 16.89 -20.26 -17.07
N ILE A 310 17.90 -19.63 -17.62
CA ILE A 310 17.89 -18.19 -17.94
C ILE A 310 18.30 -17.98 -19.39
N ALA A 311 17.60 -17.07 -20.08
CA ALA A 311 17.88 -16.71 -21.45
C ALA A 311 17.67 -15.21 -21.67
N ASN A 312 18.31 -14.67 -22.69
CA ASN A 312 18.20 -13.27 -23.12
C ASN A 312 18.29 -12.27 -21.98
N PHE A 313 19.33 -12.46 -21.13
CA PHE A 313 19.56 -11.65 -19.94
C PHE A 313 20.34 -10.39 -20.29
N LYS A 314 19.69 -9.24 -20.22
CA LYS A 314 20.23 -7.95 -20.68
C LYS A 314 20.12 -6.87 -19.62
N SER A 315 21.12 -5.96 -19.60
CA SER A 315 21.10 -4.74 -18.80
C SER A 315 20.94 -3.48 -19.66
N TYR A 316 20.34 -2.47 -19.06
CA TYR A 316 20.07 -1.15 -19.62
C TYR A 316 20.46 -0.08 -18.61
N SER A 317 21.04 1.04 -19.05
CA SER A 317 21.44 2.17 -18.19
C SER A 317 20.29 3.17 -17.92
N ARG A 318 19.06 2.72 -18.00
CA ARG A 318 17.83 3.45 -17.72
C ARG A 318 16.71 2.48 -17.37
N ILE A 319 15.61 3.01 -16.87
CA ILE A 319 14.39 2.22 -16.74
C ILE A 319 13.79 1.92 -18.13
N LEU A 320 13.11 0.78 -18.23
CA LEU A 320 12.36 0.40 -19.43
C LEU A 320 10.90 0.88 -19.32
N THR A 321 10.42 1.54 -20.35
CA THR A 321 9.02 1.94 -20.51
C THR A 321 8.11 0.72 -20.72
N GLU A 322 6.80 0.90 -20.62
CA GLU A 322 5.82 -0.15 -20.91
C GLU A 322 5.95 -0.70 -22.32
N SER A 323 6.08 0.19 -23.33
CA SER A 323 6.24 -0.19 -24.74
C SER A 323 7.51 -0.99 -24.99
N GLU A 324 8.61 -0.62 -24.34
CA GLU A 324 9.90 -1.31 -24.47
C GLU A 324 9.86 -2.69 -23.82
N ARG A 325 9.24 -2.80 -22.62
CA ARG A 325 9.05 -4.09 -21.98
C ARG A 325 8.22 -5.02 -22.87
N LYS A 326 7.17 -4.46 -23.51
CA LYS A 326 6.32 -5.21 -24.43
C LYS A 326 7.09 -5.67 -25.68
N ALA A 327 7.88 -4.81 -26.30
CA ALA A 327 8.70 -5.17 -27.44
C ALA A 327 9.72 -6.27 -27.09
N LEU A 328 10.38 -6.18 -25.93
CA LEU A 328 11.31 -7.21 -25.44
C LEU A 328 10.60 -8.54 -25.17
N PHE A 329 9.41 -8.51 -24.60
CA PHE A 329 8.59 -9.71 -24.42
C PHE A 329 8.27 -10.36 -25.75
N LEU A 330 7.74 -9.59 -26.70
CA LEU A 330 7.27 -10.10 -27.99
C LEU A 330 8.39 -10.64 -28.87
N SER A 331 9.63 -10.13 -28.73
CA SER A 331 10.78 -10.62 -29.49
C SER A 331 11.03 -12.12 -29.30
N ASP A 332 10.68 -12.67 -28.14
CA ASP A 332 10.97 -14.05 -27.77
C ASP A 332 9.74 -14.85 -27.33
N ALA A 333 8.56 -14.25 -27.33
CA ALA A 333 7.33 -14.85 -26.82
C ALA A 333 7.01 -16.22 -27.46
N ALA A 334 7.16 -16.34 -28.77
CA ALA A 334 6.92 -17.60 -29.49
C ALA A 334 7.92 -18.70 -29.05
N THR A 335 9.19 -18.36 -28.91
CA THR A 335 10.22 -19.27 -28.39
C THR A 335 9.93 -19.69 -26.95
N ALA A 336 9.39 -18.80 -26.16
CA ALA A 336 8.98 -19.06 -24.76
C ALA A 336 7.65 -19.86 -24.67
N GLY A 337 7.05 -20.20 -25.79
CA GLY A 337 5.83 -21.00 -25.86
C GLY A 337 4.54 -20.20 -25.66
N PHE A 338 4.54 -18.93 -26.00
CA PHE A 338 3.34 -18.10 -26.12
C PHE A 338 2.82 -18.15 -27.56
N SER A 339 1.50 -18.27 -27.74
CA SER A 339 0.88 -18.38 -29.07
C SER A 339 -0.50 -17.73 -29.11
N THR A 340 -0.74 -16.94 -30.14
CA THR A 340 -2.07 -16.40 -30.46
C THR A 340 -3.07 -17.48 -30.85
N ASP A 341 -2.60 -18.61 -31.42
CA ASP A 341 -3.45 -19.74 -31.76
C ASP A 341 -4.08 -20.40 -30.55
N ASN A 342 -3.35 -20.44 -29.42
CA ASN A 342 -3.88 -20.97 -28.16
C ASN A 342 -5.03 -20.09 -27.63
N VAL A 343 -4.90 -18.75 -27.75
CA VAL A 343 -6.00 -17.82 -27.39
C VAL A 343 -7.20 -18.05 -28.28
N THR A 344 -6.98 -18.14 -29.60
CA THR A 344 -8.04 -18.35 -30.60
C THR A 344 -8.76 -19.68 -30.37
N ASP A 345 -8.01 -20.78 -30.14
CA ASP A 345 -8.59 -22.08 -29.85
C ASP A 345 -9.40 -22.07 -28.54
N ALA A 346 -8.87 -21.43 -27.48
CA ALA A 346 -9.59 -21.29 -26.21
C ALA A 346 -10.90 -20.51 -26.38
N ILE A 347 -10.89 -19.37 -27.08
CA ILE A 347 -12.09 -18.60 -27.39
C ILE A 347 -13.11 -19.44 -28.13
N ASN A 348 -12.72 -20.12 -29.21
CA ASN A 348 -13.60 -20.91 -30.04
C ASN A 348 -14.24 -22.06 -29.27
N LYS A 349 -13.46 -22.81 -28.48
CA LYS A 349 -13.97 -23.95 -27.71
C LYS A 349 -14.89 -23.53 -26.58
N ILE A 350 -14.55 -22.48 -25.85
CA ILE A 350 -15.39 -21.98 -24.76
C ILE A 350 -16.69 -21.40 -25.31
N THR A 351 -16.63 -20.67 -26.44
CA THR A 351 -17.83 -20.16 -27.11
C THR A 351 -18.77 -21.29 -27.55
N LYS A 352 -18.23 -22.35 -28.18
CA LYS A 352 -19.02 -23.52 -28.56
C LYS A 352 -19.62 -24.27 -27.36
N HIS A 353 -18.87 -24.36 -26.26
CA HIS A 353 -19.35 -24.95 -25.02
C HIS A 353 -20.52 -24.15 -24.44
N MET A 354 -20.44 -22.83 -24.40
CA MET A 354 -21.53 -21.95 -23.96
C MET A 354 -22.78 -22.07 -24.86
N ALA A 355 -22.55 -22.21 -26.17
CA ALA A 355 -23.62 -22.38 -27.14
C ALA A 355 -24.25 -23.82 -27.17
N GLY A 356 -23.75 -24.76 -26.37
CA GLY A 356 -24.16 -26.13 -26.35
C GLY A 356 -23.78 -26.95 -27.61
N GLN A 357 -22.89 -26.43 -28.45
CA GLN A 357 -22.39 -27.07 -29.67
C GLN A 357 -21.28 -28.06 -29.37
N GLU A 358 -20.56 -27.88 -28.30
CA GLU A 358 -19.53 -28.77 -27.77
C GLU A 358 -19.65 -28.83 -26.24
N THR A 359 -19.42 -30.00 -25.66
CA THR A 359 -19.41 -30.12 -24.19
C THR A 359 -17.98 -30.39 -23.74
N LEU A 360 -17.40 -29.40 -23.01
CA LEU A 360 -16.12 -29.58 -22.35
C LEU A 360 -16.31 -30.13 -20.95
N SER A 361 -15.53 -31.11 -20.56
CA SER A 361 -15.39 -31.53 -19.17
C SER A 361 -14.77 -30.40 -18.33
N ALA A 362 -14.91 -30.48 -17.02
CA ALA A 362 -14.32 -29.48 -16.12
C ALA A 362 -12.78 -29.36 -16.29
N SER A 363 -12.10 -30.49 -16.56
CA SER A 363 -10.64 -30.45 -16.80
C SER A 363 -10.26 -29.83 -18.15
N GLU A 364 -11.04 -30.12 -19.22
CA GLU A 364 -10.82 -29.50 -20.53
C GLU A 364 -11.11 -28.00 -20.51
N LEU A 365 -12.21 -27.59 -19.85
CA LEU A 365 -12.51 -26.17 -19.67
C LEU A 365 -11.39 -25.47 -18.91
N ASN A 366 -10.92 -26.06 -17.80
CA ASN A 366 -9.81 -25.48 -17.03
C ASN A 366 -8.52 -25.40 -17.86
N ALA A 367 -8.20 -26.42 -18.67
CA ALA A 367 -7.04 -26.38 -19.56
C ALA A 367 -7.13 -25.21 -20.57
N LYS A 368 -8.31 -24.98 -21.16
CA LYS A 368 -8.53 -23.85 -22.08
C LYS A 368 -8.46 -22.49 -21.38
N VAL A 369 -8.92 -22.39 -20.14
CA VAL A 369 -8.77 -21.18 -19.31
C VAL A 369 -7.31 -20.90 -19.02
N LEU A 370 -6.50 -21.89 -18.69
CA LEU A 370 -5.07 -21.74 -18.45
C LEU A 370 -4.33 -21.36 -19.74
N ASP A 371 -4.67 -21.96 -20.88
CA ASP A 371 -4.15 -21.57 -22.20
C ASP A 371 -4.48 -20.12 -22.52
N PHE A 372 -5.72 -19.71 -22.29
CA PHE A 372 -6.15 -18.32 -22.49
C PHE A 372 -5.39 -17.36 -21.56
N ALA A 373 -5.38 -17.63 -20.26
CA ALA A 373 -4.75 -16.76 -19.26
C ALA A 373 -3.26 -16.60 -19.52
N LYS A 374 -2.54 -17.69 -19.81
CA LYS A 374 -1.11 -17.64 -20.15
C LYS A 374 -0.85 -16.75 -21.37
N ASN A 375 -1.65 -16.90 -22.42
CA ASN A 375 -1.41 -16.25 -23.70
C ASN A 375 -2.15 -14.89 -23.85
N SER A 376 -2.93 -14.49 -22.88
CA SER A 376 -3.75 -13.25 -22.92
C SER A 376 -2.92 -11.98 -23.10
N VAL A 377 -1.65 -12.00 -22.71
CA VAL A 377 -0.67 -10.92 -22.94
C VAL A 377 -0.46 -10.63 -24.44
N LEU A 378 -0.84 -11.55 -25.35
CA LEU A 378 -0.77 -11.38 -26.79
C LEU A 378 -2.06 -10.84 -27.40
N ILE A 379 -3.16 -10.73 -26.66
CA ILE A 379 -4.47 -10.36 -27.23
C ILE A 379 -4.41 -8.98 -27.89
N ASP A 380 -3.74 -8.02 -27.31
CA ASP A 380 -3.64 -6.65 -27.80
C ASP A 380 -2.66 -6.47 -28.98
N THR A 381 -2.00 -7.53 -29.42
CA THR A 381 -1.16 -7.52 -30.63
C THR A 381 -1.97 -7.69 -31.91
N ASN A 382 -3.25 -8.06 -31.81
CA ASN A 382 -4.12 -8.32 -32.93
C ASN A 382 -5.56 -7.83 -32.67
N GLU A 383 -6.07 -6.95 -33.51
CA GLU A 383 -7.40 -6.36 -33.34
C GLU A 383 -8.53 -7.40 -33.37
N ASP A 384 -8.41 -8.45 -34.16
CA ASP A 384 -9.41 -9.52 -34.22
C ASP A 384 -9.41 -10.37 -32.94
N LEU A 385 -8.24 -10.55 -32.29
CA LEU A 385 -8.17 -11.17 -30.97
C LEU A 385 -8.80 -10.30 -29.90
N ILE A 386 -8.61 -8.98 -29.94
CA ILE A 386 -9.29 -8.06 -29.03
C ILE A 386 -10.81 -8.23 -29.21
N LYS A 387 -11.31 -8.11 -30.42
CA LYS A 387 -12.74 -8.18 -30.73
C LYS A 387 -13.34 -9.53 -30.34
N SER A 388 -12.69 -10.64 -30.66
CA SER A 388 -13.18 -11.98 -30.34
C SER A 388 -13.15 -12.26 -28.84
N SER A 389 -12.14 -11.77 -28.10
CA SER A 389 -12.07 -11.88 -26.65
C SER A 389 -13.20 -11.09 -25.96
N LEU A 390 -13.49 -9.88 -26.44
CA LEU A 390 -14.60 -9.08 -25.92
C LEU A 390 -15.95 -9.70 -26.28
N ALA A 391 -16.09 -10.26 -27.50
CA ALA A 391 -17.30 -10.96 -27.92
C ALA A 391 -17.58 -12.22 -27.07
N LEU A 392 -16.53 -12.92 -26.62
CA LEU A 392 -16.68 -14.05 -25.69
C LEU A 392 -17.32 -13.62 -24.36
N VAL A 393 -16.90 -12.48 -23.82
CA VAL A 393 -17.47 -11.93 -22.58
C VAL A 393 -18.94 -11.54 -22.80
N HIS A 394 -19.25 -10.86 -23.88
CA HIS A 394 -20.63 -10.48 -24.22
C HIS A 394 -21.52 -11.72 -24.47
N ALA A 395 -21.00 -12.75 -25.11
CA ALA A 395 -21.72 -14.00 -25.29
C ALA A 395 -22.08 -14.68 -23.96
N TYR A 396 -21.16 -14.66 -23.01
CA TYR A 396 -21.41 -15.18 -21.67
C TYR A 396 -22.46 -14.33 -20.92
N GLU A 397 -22.29 -13.02 -20.89
CA GLU A 397 -23.16 -12.13 -20.13
C GLU A 397 -24.59 -12.07 -20.68
N ASN A 398 -24.77 -12.12 -22.01
CA ASN A 398 -26.08 -12.06 -22.68
C ASN A 398 -26.70 -13.47 -22.87
N GLY A 399 -25.92 -14.53 -22.82
CA GLY A 399 -26.37 -15.92 -23.00
C GLY A 399 -26.99 -16.56 -21.76
N GLY A 400 -27.25 -15.82 -20.69
CA GLY A 400 -27.84 -16.33 -19.44
C GLY A 400 -26.85 -16.94 -18.47
N GLY A 401 -25.53 -16.93 -18.77
CA GLY A 401 -24.47 -17.35 -17.86
C GLY A 401 -24.02 -16.24 -16.90
N GLY A 402 -24.11 -14.99 -17.32
CA GLY A 402 -23.67 -13.81 -16.59
C GLY A 402 -24.79 -12.88 -16.16
N PRO A 403 -24.46 -11.69 -15.59
CA PRO A 403 -23.11 -11.21 -15.28
C PRO A 403 -22.42 -12.05 -14.20
N LEU A 404 -21.08 -11.96 -14.12
CA LEU A 404 -20.28 -12.73 -13.16
C LEU A 404 -20.71 -12.52 -11.72
N PHE A 405 -20.98 -11.28 -11.36
CA PHE A 405 -21.38 -10.89 -10.01
C PHE A 405 -22.70 -10.14 -10.07
N VAL A 406 -23.62 -10.57 -9.23
CA VAL A 406 -24.96 -9.97 -9.10
C VAL A 406 -25.09 -9.39 -7.71
N ASN A 407 -25.52 -8.13 -7.62
CA ASN A 407 -25.98 -7.57 -6.37
C ASN A 407 -27.44 -7.98 -6.16
N ASP A 408 -27.63 -8.92 -5.26
CA ASP A 408 -28.95 -9.37 -4.82
C ASP A 408 -29.18 -8.93 -3.37
N ASN A 409 -29.84 -7.77 -3.21
CA ASN A 409 -30.16 -7.22 -1.89
C ASN A 409 -31.10 -8.11 -1.07
N THR A 410 -31.59 -9.21 -1.63
CA THR A 410 -32.49 -10.17 -0.95
C THR A 410 -31.73 -11.28 -0.25
N THR A 411 -30.50 -11.59 -0.63
CA THR A 411 -29.69 -12.65 -0.01
C THR A 411 -28.91 -12.13 1.20
N THR A 412 -29.33 -12.58 2.37
CA THR A 412 -28.75 -12.19 3.67
C THR A 412 -27.39 -12.83 3.98
N THR A 413 -26.94 -13.77 3.17
CA THR A 413 -25.84 -14.67 3.55
C THR A 413 -24.45 -14.17 3.22
N GLN A 414 -24.25 -13.22 2.31
CA GLN A 414 -22.92 -12.77 1.92
C GLN A 414 -22.84 -11.28 1.52
N GLY A 415 -23.65 -10.44 2.12
CA GLY A 415 -23.61 -9.00 1.84
C GLY A 415 -24.30 -8.62 0.51
N GLY A 416 -25.20 -9.45 0.01
CA GLY A 416 -26.01 -9.15 -1.17
C GLY A 416 -25.32 -9.34 -2.52
N TYR A 417 -24.08 -9.84 -2.55
CA TYR A 417 -23.35 -10.14 -3.79
C TYR A 417 -23.18 -11.64 -3.98
N SER A 418 -23.35 -12.11 -5.21
CA SER A 418 -22.96 -13.47 -5.60
C SER A 418 -21.46 -13.67 -5.38
N VAL A 419 -21.07 -14.90 -5.06
CA VAL A 419 -19.67 -15.25 -4.82
C VAL A 419 -19.23 -16.37 -5.75
N ILE A 420 -17.98 -16.31 -6.17
CA ILE A 420 -17.33 -17.36 -6.95
C ILE A 420 -16.24 -17.97 -6.08
N ASP A 421 -16.46 -19.22 -5.67
CA ASP A 421 -15.43 -20.00 -4.98
C ASP A 421 -14.39 -20.45 -6.00
N ARG A 422 -13.17 -19.95 -5.82
CA ARG A 422 -12.04 -20.24 -6.73
C ARG A 422 -11.49 -21.65 -6.53
N THR A 423 -11.71 -22.20 -5.35
CA THR A 423 -11.24 -23.54 -4.97
C THR A 423 -12.31 -24.61 -5.12
N GLY A 424 -13.45 -24.25 -5.67
CA GLY A 424 -14.63 -25.12 -5.80
C GLY A 424 -14.32 -26.44 -6.47
N THR A 425 -15.01 -27.47 -6.02
CA THR A 425 -14.85 -28.84 -6.56
C THR A 425 -15.50 -28.98 -7.93
N SER A 426 -14.90 -29.81 -8.80
CA SER A 426 -15.50 -30.19 -10.06
C SER A 426 -16.90 -30.78 -9.85
N GLY A 427 -17.87 -30.34 -10.65
CA GLY A 427 -19.26 -30.80 -10.59
C GLY A 427 -20.17 -29.95 -9.68
N ASP A 428 -19.73 -28.81 -9.17
CA ASP A 428 -20.56 -27.88 -8.41
C ASP A 428 -21.44 -26.96 -9.30
N GLY A 429 -21.36 -27.10 -10.63
CA GLY A 429 -22.09 -26.31 -11.61
C GLY A 429 -21.63 -24.87 -11.77
N LYS A 430 -20.47 -24.49 -11.20
CA LYS A 430 -19.89 -23.15 -11.27
C LYS A 430 -18.57 -23.08 -12.07
N GLU A 431 -18.23 -24.15 -12.78
CA GLU A 431 -17.00 -24.23 -13.56
C GLU A 431 -16.92 -23.14 -14.61
N LEU A 432 -18.02 -22.85 -15.31
CA LEU A 432 -18.08 -21.79 -16.31
C LEU A 432 -17.91 -20.40 -15.67
N HIS A 433 -18.49 -20.16 -14.50
CA HIS A 433 -18.30 -18.89 -13.77
C HIS A 433 -16.85 -18.70 -13.36
N ARG A 434 -16.17 -19.75 -12.86
CA ARG A 434 -14.73 -19.70 -12.56
C ARG A 434 -13.88 -19.45 -13.79
N ALA A 435 -14.22 -20.12 -14.89
CA ALA A 435 -13.59 -19.91 -16.19
C ALA A 435 -13.70 -18.43 -16.63
N MET A 436 -14.90 -17.89 -16.60
CA MET A 436 -15.16 -16.52 -17.02
C MET A 436 -14.58 -15.47 -16.06
N LEU A 437 -14.46 -15.77 -14.76
CA LEU A 437 -13.72 -14.91 -13.82
C LEU A 437 -12.26 -14.74 -14.26
N SER A 438 -11.57 -15.83 -14.59
CA SER A 438 -10.19 -15.81 -15.06
C SER A 438 -10.06 -15.13 -16.42
N ILE A 439 -10.97 -15.39 -17.35
CA ILE A 439 -10.98 -14.81 -18.70
C ILE A 439 -11.23 -13.32 -18.65
N GLN A 440 -12.27 -12.85 -17.98
CA GLN A 440 -12.57 -11.43 -17.86
C GLN A 440 -11.43 -10.70 -17.15
N GLN A 441 -10.85 -11.28 -16.09
CA GLN A 441 -9.70 -10.70 -15.45
C GLN A 441 -8.50 -10.58 -16.39
N SER A 442 -8.21 -11.63 -17.16
CA SER A 442 -7.10 -11.62 -18.12
C SER A 442 -7.29 -10.59 -19.24
N ILE A 443 -8.52 -10.45 -19.76
CA ILE A 443 -8.86 -9.41 -20.74
C ILE A 443 -8.71 -8.01 -20.12
N HIS A 444 -9.27 -7.80 -18.92
CA HIS A 444 -9.17 -6.54 -18.23
C HIS A 444 -7.71 -6.12 -18.01
N ASP A 445 -6.85 -7.06 -17.63
CA ASP A 445 -5.47 -6.77 -17.30
C ASP A 445 -4.59 -6.51 -18.54
N ASN A 446 -4.83 -7.21 -19.64
CA ASN A 446 -3.93 -7.20 -20.81
C ASN A 446 -4.45 -6.36 -21.97
N VAL A 447 -5.77 -6.18 -22.13
CA VAL A 447 -6.34 -5.41 -23.25
C VAL A 447 -6.51 -3.93 -22.91
N TYR A 448 -6.89 -3.60 -21.68
CA TYR A 448 -7.14 -2.22 -21.26
C TYR A 448 -5.86 -1.56 -20.72
N ASN A 449 -4.88 -1.33 -21.58
CA ASN A 449 -3.59 -0.71 -21.24
C ASN A 449 -3.36 0.58 -22.05
N THR A 450 -2.29 1.32 -21.75
CA THR A 450 -1.98 2.61 -22.39
C THR A 450 -1.84 2.48 -23.89
N TRP A 451 -1.14 1.44 -24.36
CA TRP A 451 -0.91 1.24 -25.78
C TRP A 451 -2.20 0.93 -26.54
N THR A 452 -3.01 -0.01 -26.05
CA THR A 452 -4.27 -0.39 -26.71
C THR A 452 -5.26 0.77 -26.72
N ALA A 453 -5.38 1.52 -25.64
CA ALA A 453 -6.24 2.69 -25.57
C ALA A 453 -5.83 3.76 -26.59
N ALA A 454 -4.54 3.95 -26.82
CA ALA A 454 -4.03 4.91 -27.80
C ALA A 454 -4.13 4.43 -29.25
N SER A 455 -3.89 3.13 -29.48
CA SER A 455 -3.72 2.58 -30.83
C SER A 455 -4.96 1.89 -31.39
N CYS A 456 -5.78 1.26 -30.52
CA CYS A 456 -6.92 0.42 -30.89
C CYS A 456 -8.22 0.90 -30.25
N THR A 457 -8.39 2.20 -30.10
CA THR A 457 -9.56 2.85 -29.46
C THR A 457 -10.89 2.33 -30.00
N SER A 458 -10.99 2.11 -31.32
CA SER A 458 -12.20 1.62 -31.97
C SER A 458 -12.64 0.23 -31.48
N ALA A 459 -11.69 -0.64 -31.15
CA ALA A 459 -11.98 -1.98 -30.66
C ALA A 459 -12.50 -1.99 -29.21
N LEU A 460 -12.19 -0.94 -28.43
CA LEU A 460 -12.60 -0.81 -27.03
C LEU A 460 -13.90 -0.03 -26.85
N LYS A 461 -14.32 0.72 -27.88
CA LYS A 461 -15.52 1.55 -27.82
C LYS A 461 -16.77 0.67 -27.70
N ASP A 462 -17.69 1.08 -26.83
CA ASP A 462 -18.99 0.42 -26.58
C ASP A 462 -18.85 -1.01 -26.00
N GLN A 463 -17.70 -1.35 -25.41
CA GLN A 463 -17.38 -2.65 -24.83
C GLN A 463 -17.60 -2.67 -23.30
N GLY A 464 -18.72 -2.11 -22.82
CA GLY A 464 -19.10 -2.16 -21.41
C GLY A 464 -19.59 -3.55 -21.00
N TRP A 465 -19.18 -4.03 -19.82
CA TRP A 465 -19.61 -5.32 -19.28
C TRP A 465 -20.84 -5.18 -18.39
N LEU A 466 -21.79 -6.12 -18.45
CA LEU A 466 -22.98 -6.12 -17.60
C LEU A 466 -22.63 -6.28 -16.10
N THR A 467 -21.51 -6.91 -15.79
CA THR A 467 -20.97 -7.00 -14.42
C THR A 467 -20.79 -5.62 -13.79
N ALA A 468 -20.52 -4.56 -14.58
CA ALA A 468 -20.41 -3.18 -14.11
C ALA A 468 -21.70 -2.67 -13.44
N ASN A 469 -22.88 -3.13 -13.87
CA ASN A 469 -24.17 -2.74 -13.28
C ASN A 469 -24.26 -3.07 -11.78
N HIS A 470 -23.52 -4.07 -11.36
CA HIS A 470 -23.53 -4.56 -9.99
C HIS A 470 -22.35 -4.04 -9.19
N PHE A 471 -21.14 -4.02 -9.79
CA PHE A 471 -19.95 -3.42 -9.19
C PHE A 471 -18.89 -3.11 -10.26
N PRO A 472 -18.26 -1.91 -10.26
CA PRO A 472 -18.41 -0.79 -9.30
C PRO A 472 -19.70 0.02 -9.44
N GLY A 473 -20.43 -0.14 -10.49
CA GLY A 473 -21.66 0.57 -10.80
C GLY A 473 -21.61 1.21 -12.19
N ALA A 474 -22.65 0.95 -12.98
CA ALA A 474 -22.77 1.55 -14.30
C ALA A 474 -23.48 2.91 -14.26
N ALA A 475 -23.14 3.75 -15.20
CA ALA A 475 -23.84 4.98 -15.52
C ALA A 475 -23.93 5.13 -17.04
N ALA A 476 -24.93 5.84 -17.53
CA ALA A 476 -25.09 6.11 -18.96
C ALA A 476 -23.87 6.85 -19.52
N ALA A 477 -23.52 6.58 -20.75
CA ALA A 477 -22.48 7.32 -21.47
C ALA A 477 -22.84 8.81 -21.56
N PRO A 478 -21.86 9.72 -21.69
CA PRO A 478 -22.16 11.15 -21.85
C PRO A 478 -22.94 11.40 -23.12
N GLU A 479 -23.95 12.27 -23.03
CA GLU A 479 -24.77 12.67 -24.21
C GLU A 479 -23.91 13.37 -25.28
N ASN A 480 -22.94 14.15 -24.83
CA ASN A 480 -21.95 14.79 -25.70
C ASN A 480 -20.53 14.36 -25.30
N PRO A 481 -19.98 13.30 -25.89
CA PRO A 481 -18.62 12.81 -25.54
C PRO A 481 -17.50 13.80 -25.91
N SER A 482 -17.79 14.81 -26.73
CA SER A 482 -16.82 15.85 -27.10
C SER A 482 -16.85 17.05 -26.15
N GLU A 483 -17.73 17.09 -25.16
CA GLU A 483 -17.74 18.15 -24.15
C GLU A 483 -16.43 18.12 -23.34
N VAL A 484 -15.76 19.27 -23.28
CA VAL A 484 -14.50 19.42 -22.56
C VAL A 484 -14.73 20.03 -21.19
N HIS A 485 -14.26 19.35 -20.17
CA HIS A 485 -14.31 19.79 -18.78
C HIS A 485 -12.91 20.14 -18.29
N THR A 486 -12.70 21.33 -17.75
CA THR A 486 -11.42 21.76 -17.16
C THR A 486 -11.44 21.56 -15.64
N VAL A 487 -10.40 20.92 -15.11
CA VAL A 487 -10.23 20.66 -13.67
C VAL A 487 -8.83 21.12 -13.24
N SER A 488 -8.75 21.83 -12.13
CA SER A 488 -7.47 22.17 -11.51
C SER A 488 -7.07 21.11 -10.50
N ILE A 489 -5.86 20.56 -10.61
CA ILE A 489 -5.31 19.58 -9.67
C ILE A 489 -4.00 20.05 -9.07
N ASN A 490 -3.71 19.67 -7.83
CA ASN A 490 -2.41 19.87 -7.24
C ASN A 490 -1.44 18.76 -7.71
N ALA A 491 -0.58 19.10 -8.66
CA ALA A 491 0.42 18.22 -9.26
C ALA A 491 1.75 18.19 -8.47
N SER A 492 1.68 18.39 -7.14
CA SER A 492 2.86 18.35 -6.26
C SER A 492 2.68 17.39 -5.10
N VAL A 493 3.73 16.62 -4.83
CA VAL A 493 3.89 15.77 -3.65
C VAL A 493 5.33 15.92 -3.16
N PRO A 494 5.63 16.96 -2.39
CA PRO A 494 6.99 17.21 -1.91
C PRO A 494 7.45 16.08 -0.98
N ALA A 495 8.71 15.72 -1.09
CA ALA A 495 9.37 14.76 -0.22
C ALA A 495 9.72 15.43 1.11
N PHE A 496 8.96 15.18 2.15
CA PHE A 496 9.30 15.56 3.52
C PHE A 496 8.68 14.59 4.52
N TRP A 497 9.21 14.55 5.73
CA TRP A 497 8.63 13.75 6.80
C TRP A 497 7.20 14.22 7.14
N GLY A 498 6.40 13.36 7.75
CA GLY A 498 5.00 13.64 8.04
C GLY A 498 4.03 13.08 7.01
N GLN A 499 4.52 12.28 6.10
CA GLN A 499 3.70 11.40 5.25
C GLN A 499 3.28 10.17 6.05
N PRO A 500 2.19 9.48 5.66
CA PRO A 500 1.93 8.14 6.15
C PRO A 500 3.15 7.27 5.86
N VAL A 501 3.76 6.73 6.91
CA VAL A 501 5.05 6.02 6.80
C VAL A 501 4.95 4.83 5.85
N ALA A 502 3.83 4.11 5.90
CA ALA A 502 3.59 2.93 5.06
C ALA A 502 3.50 3.22 3.55
N PHE A 503 3.30 4.49 3.14
CA PHE A 503 3.00 4.86 1.74
C PHE A 503 3.80 6.05 1.24
N SER A 504 4.96 6.30 1.83
CA SER A 504 5.74 7.51 1.56
C SER A 504 6.09 7.69 0.08
N SER A 505 6.43 6.61 -0.61
CA SER A 505 6.81 6.61 -2.03
C SER A 505 5.63 6.43 -3.01
N TRP A 506 4.44 6.13 -2.53
CA TRP A 506 3.29 5.91 -3.42
C TRP A 506 2.80 7.22 -4.03
N PRO A 507 2.24 7.17 -5.27
CA PRO A 507 1.71 8.37 -5.91
C PRO A 507 0.51 8.92 -5.13
N ALA A 508 0.36 10.24 -5.12
CA ALA A 508 -0.83 10.87 -4.55
C ALA A 508 -2.00 10.76 -5.53
N ARG A 509 -3.17 10.38 -5.02
CA ARG A 509 -4.40 10.29 -5.79
C ARG A 509 -5.13 11.63 -5.76
N ARG A 510 -5.45 12.18 -6.94
CA ARG A 510 -6.22 13.43 -7.11
C ARG A 510 -7.51 13.14 -7.85
N PRO A 511 -8.67 13.19 -7.19
CA PRO A 511 -9.95 13.02 -7.86
C PRO A 511 -10.22 14.20 -8.80
N THR A 512 -10.84 13.88 -9.94
CA THR A 512 -11.23 14.91 -10.94
C THR A 512 -12.69 15.36 -10.79
N GLY A 513 -13.52 14.63 -10.05
CA GLY A 513 -14.96 14.85 -9.98
C GLY A 513 -15.73 14.29 -11.19
N PHE A 514 -15.08 13.43 -11.98
CA PHE A 514 -15.66 12.79 -13.16
C PHE A 514 -15.55 11.26 -13.09
N TYR A 515 -16.44 10.61 -13.84
CA TYR A 515 -16.58 9.17 -13.94
C TYR A 515 -16.58 8.75 -15.42
N LEU A 516 -15.83 7.72 -15.73
CA LEU A 516 -15.88 7.06 -17.04
C LEU A 516 -16.98 6.01 -17.02
N SER A 517 -17.97 6.13 -17.89
CA SER A 517 -19.02 5.12 -18.01
C SER A 517 -18.47 3.81 -18.61
N PRO A 518 -19.01 2.63 -18.24
CA PRO A 518 -18.58 1.37 -18.83
C PRO A 518 -18.64 1.38 -20.36
N GLY A 519 -17.56 0.98 -21.01
CA GLY A 519 -17.46 0.96 -22.48
C GLY A 519 -17.25 2.32 -23.14
N SER A 520 -17.29 3.43 -22.42
CA SER A 520 -16.93 4.74 -22.96
C SER A 520 -15.43 4.88 -23.17
N ILE A 521 -15.06 5.68 -24.17
CA ILE A 521 -13.69 6.15 -24.34
C ILE A 521 -13.61 7.58 -23.84
N GLY A 522 -12.80 7.81 -22.81
CA GLY A 522 -12.48 9.13 -22.31
C GLY A 522 -11.12 9.61 -22.80
N GLN A 523 -10.88 10.91 -22.70
CA GLN A 523 -9.57 11.52 -22.95
C GLN A 523 -9.19 12.44 -21.80
N VAL A 524 -7.93 12.40 -21.40
CA VAL A 524 -7.34 13.32 -20.42
C VAL A 524 -6.23 14.08 -21.12
N THR A 525 -6.39 15.42 -21.21
CA THR A 525 -5.39 16.32 -21.78
C THR A 525 -4.67 17.05 -20.66
N VAL A 526 -3.35 17.03 -20.68
CA VAL A 526 -2.48 17.58 -19.65
C VAL A 526 -1.46 18.56 -20.23
N PRO A 527 -0.92 19.49 -19.43
CA PRO A 527 0.24 20.29 -19.80
C PRO A 527 1.47 19.44 -20.13
N GLN A 528 2.34 19.97 -21.01
CA GLN A 528 3.53 19.27 -21.51
C GLN A 528 4.49 18.84 -20.39
N GLU A 529 4.59 19.59 -19.31
CA GLU A 529 5.46 19.30 -18.17
C GLU A 529 5.03 18.05 -17.37
N MET A 530 3.81 17.55 -17.55
CA MET A 530 3.35 16.29 -16.95
C MET A 530 3.68 15.08 -17.83
N VAL A 531 4.03 15.28 -19.11
CA VAL A 531 4.31 14.20 -20.06
C VAL A 531 5.65 13.54 -19.73
N ASN A 532 5.64 12.21 -19.63
CA ASN A 532 6.81 11.39 -19.26
C ASN A 532 7.43 11.72 -17.88
N ALA A 533 6.72 12.49 -17.05
CA ALA A 533 7.17 12.87 -15.72
C ALA A 533 6.65 11.93 -14.61
N GLY A 534 6.20 10.72 -14.97
CA GLY A 534 5.71 9.70 -14.03
C GLY A 534 4.26 9.86 -13.60
N PHE A 535 3.53 10.82 -14.14
CA PHE A 535 2.09 10.96 -13.92
C PHE A 535 1.31 9.87 -14.63
N SER A 536 0.15 9.51 -14.09
CA SER A 536 -0.76 8.53 -14.70
C SER A 536 -2.21 8.91 -14.45
N VAL A 537 -3.09 8.42 -15.30
CA VAL A 537 -4.54 8.47 -15.10
C VAL A 537 -5.00 7.14 -14.53
N LEU A 538 -5.70 7.17 -13.40
CA LEU A 538 -6.34 6.01 -12.80
C LEU A 538 -7.84 6.07 -13.08
N VAL A 539 -8.40 5.00 -13.64
CA VAL A 539 -9.83 4.79 -13.84
C VAL A 539 -10.31 3.74 -12.85
N GLY A 540 -11.19 4.14 -11.95
CA GLY A 540 -11.68 3.34 -10.84
C GLY A 540 -10.99 3.67 -9.50
N SER A 541 -11.76 3.59 -8.41
CA SER A 541 -11.24 3.88 -7.06
C SER A 541 -10.74 2.64 -6.31
N HIS A 542 -11.22 1.44 -6.69
CA HIS A 542 -11.07 0.19 -5.96
C HIS A 542 -9.80 -0.55 -6.35
N THR A 543 -8.65 -0.01 -5.96
CA THR A 543 -7.33 -0.49 -6.39
C THR A 543 -6.83 -1.74 -5.65
N VAL A 544 -7.52 -2.17 -4.60
CA VAL A 544 -7.08 -3.37 -3.87
C VAL A 544 -7.36 -4.63 -4.68
N ASP A 545 -6.32 -5.44 -4.82
CA ASP A 545 -6.38 -6.71 -5.53
C ASP A 545 -6.97 -7.80 -4.62
N HIS A 546 -8.10 -8.36 -5.04
CA HIS A 546 -8.78 -9.42 -4.28
C HIS A 546 -8.11 -10.80 -4.44
N GLU A 547 -7.25 -10.98 -5.42
CA GLU A 547 -6.55 -12.25 -5.66
C GLU A 547 -5.57 -12.58 -4.53
N VAL A 548 -5.06 -11.59 -3.84
CA VAL A 548 -4.14 -11.74 -2.70
C VAL A 548 -4.70 -12.64 -1.60
N ARG A 549 -6.04 -12.68 -1.44
CA ARG A 549 -6.74 -13.58 -0.51
C ARG A 549 -7.27 -14.80 -1.24
N SER A 550 -6.38 -15.70 -1.61
CA SER A 550 -6.71 -16.88 -2.42
C SER A 550 -7.75 -17.81 -1.78
N THR A 551 -7.90 -17.79 -0.46
CA THR A 551 -8.86 -18.60 0.29
C THR A 551 -10.27 -17.99 0.37
N ASP A 552 -10.41 -16.68 0.09
CA ASP A 552 -11.70 -16.01 0.12
C ASP A 552 -12.42 -16.17 -1.21
N PRO A 553 -13.74 -16.43 -1.23
CA PRO A 553 -14.53 -16.38 -2.46
C PRO A 553 -14.46 -14.98 -3.08
N ALA A 554 -14.33 -14.90 -4.39
CA ALA A 554 -14.40 -13.65 -5.12
C ALA A 554 -15.83 -13.09 -5.08
N ARG A 555 -15.96 -11.78 -4.84
CA ARG A 555 -17.22 -11.02 -4.84
C ARG A 555 -17.27 -9.94 -5.90
N ARG A 556 -16.18 -9.69 -6.55
CA ARG A 556 -15.97 -8.86 -7.73
C ARG A 556 -14.74 -9.38 -8.47
N LEU A 557 -14.47 -8.88 -9.65
CA LEU A 557 -13.17 -9.09 -10.28
C LEU A 557 -12.05 -8.67 -9.31
N HIS A 558 -10.94 -9.37 -9.36
CA HIS A 558 -9.81 -9.13 -8.45
C HIS A 558 -9.28 -7.72 -8.62
N ARG A 559 -9.08 -7.31 -9.86
CA ARG A 559 -8.64 -5.97 -10.29
C ARG A 559 -9.76 -5.36 -11.14
N VAL A 560 -10.27 -4.21 -10.76
CA VAL A 560 -11.37 -3.49 -11.41
C VAL A 560 -10.96 -2.10 -11.90
N THR A 561 -9.72 -1.71 -11.67
CA THR A 561 -9.18 -0.41 -12.02
C THR A 561 -8.12 -0.51 -13.10
N ARG A 562 -7.99 0.52 -13.92
CA ARG A 562 -6.94 0.62 -14.93
C ARG A 562 -6.15 1.90 -14.75
N THR A 563 -4.84 1.80 -15.00
CA THR A 563 -3.91 2.93 -14.91
C THR A 563 -3.27 3.15 -16.27
N TYR A 564 -3.27 4.40 -16.72
CA TYR A 564 -2.77 4.84 -18.01
C TYR A 564 -1.61 5.80 -17.81
N SER A 565 -0.43 5.45 -18.28
CA SER A 565 0.74 6.33 -18.19
C SER A 565 0.57 7.57 -19.07
N ILE A 566 0.89 8.74 -18.56
CA ILE A 566 0.86 9.99 -19.32
C ILE A 566 2.17 10.12 -20.11
N VAL A 567 2.14 9.60 -21.33
CA VAL A 567 3.28 9.59 -22.26
C VAL A 567 3.13 10.60 -23.40
N ASP A 568 1.96 11.19 -23.53
CA ASP A 568 1.62 12.27 -24.45
C ASP A 568 0.73 13.28 -23.73
N THR A 569 0.55 14.47 -24.34
CA THR A 569 -0.39 15.51 -23.85
C THR A 569 -1.83 15.05 -23.82
N VAL A 570 -2.22 14.12 -24.65
CA VAL A 570 -3.56 13.50 -24.71
C VAL A 570 -3.43 12.01 -24.38
N THR A 571 -4.08 11.58 -23.30
CA THR A 571 -4.12 10.19 -22.86
C THR A 571 -5.54 9.64 -23.00
N PRO A 572 -5.82 8.76 -23.99
CA PRO A 572 -7.07 8.02 -24.05
C PRO A 572 -7.19 7.04 -22.87
N ILE A 573 -8.41 6.90 -22.36
CA ILE A 573 -8.71 5.98 -21.24
C ILE A 573 -9.95 5.17 -21.54
N ALA A 574 -9.95 3.91 -21.13
CA ALA A 574 -11.06 2.97 -21.26
C ALA A 574 -11.12 2.03 -20.07
N ASN A 575 -12.31 1.58 -19.70
CA ASN A 575 -12.49 0.50 -18.73
C ASN A 575 -13.88 -0.13 -18.95
N PRO A 576 -13.98 -1.44 -19.18
CA PRO A 576 -15.27 -2.10 -19.44
C PRO A 576 -16.20 -2.05 -18.22
N LEU A 577 -15.64 -1.80 -17.03
CA LEU A 577 -16.35 -1.65 -15.77
C LEU A 577 -16.64 -0.18 -15.42
N GLY A 578 -16.07 0.76 -16.19
CA GLY A 578 -16.11 2.17 -15.83
C GLY A 578 -15.27 2.51 -14.62
N GLY A 579 -15.48 3.70 -14.05
CA GLY A 579 -14.82 4.11 -12.83
C GLY A 579 -14.61 5.60 -12.69
N GLY A 580 -14.47 6.10 -11.44
CA GLY A 580 -14.05 7.47 -11.18
C GLY A 580 -12.67 7.75 -11.78
N VAL A 581 -12.46 8.95 -12.31
CA VAL A 581 -11.20 9.35 -12.95
C VAL A 581 -10.35 10.12 -11.95
N TYR A 582 -9.11 9.68 -11.78
CA TYR A 582 -8.13 10.28 -10.87
C TYR A 582 -6.82 10.54 -11.59
N ILE A 583 -6.09 11.56 -11.16
CA ILE A 583 -4.68 11.74 -11.54
C ILE A 583 -3.80 11.20 -10.42
N LEU A 584 -2.88 10.32 -10.76
CA LEU A 584 -1.82 9.85 -9.88
C LEU A 584 -0.62 10.77 -10.03
N VAL A 585 -0.30 11.48 -8.96
CA VAL A 585 0.83 12.43 -8.92
C VAL A 585 2.02 11.68 -8.32
N PRO A 586 3.13 11.53 -9.04
CA PRO A 586 4.28 10.78 -8.56
C PRO A 586 4.90 11.44 -7.34
N HIS A 587 5.53 10.63 -6.50
CA HIS A 587 6.28 11.11 -5.35
C HIS A 587 7.35 12.11 -5.79
N LYS A 588 7.52 13.20 -5.05
CA LYS A 588 8.43 14.32 -5.34
C LYS A 588 8.06 15.20 -6.54
N ALA A 589 6.97 14.97 -7.23
CA ALA A 589 6.49 15.91 -8.23
C ALA A 589 6.27 17.31 -7.61
N ASN A 590 6.66 18.34 -8.31
CA ASN A 590 6.56 19.74 -7.83
C ASN A 590 6.16 20.70 -8.95
N LEU A 591 5.00 20.47 -9.57
CA LEU A 591 4.46 21.28 -10.66
C LEU A 591 3.39 22.29 -10.20
N GLY A 592 3.06 22.31 -8.90
CA GLY A 592 2.03 23.21 -8.37
C GLY A 592 0.62 22.85 -8.86
N GLN A 593 -0.23 23.88 -9.03
CA GLN A 593 -1.57 23.70 -9.59
C GLN A 593 -1.49 23.58 -11.11
N GLN A 594 -2.10 22.54 -11.65
CA GLN A 594 -2.16 22.26 -13.09
C GLN A 594 -3.61 22.16 -13.55
N ASN A 595 -3.93 22.77 -14.67
CA ASN A 595 -5.23 22.61 -15.32
C ASN A 595 -5.18 21.46 -16.31
N ILE A 596 -6.02 20.47 -16.09
CA ILE A 596 -6.21 19.34 -17.00
C ILE A 596 -7.58 19.42 -17.65
N GLN A 597 -7.75 18.83 -18.81
CA GLN A 597 -9.02 18.74 -19.51
C GLN A 597 -9.45 17.28 -19.64
N LEU A 598 -10.77 17.05 -19.50
CA LEU A 598 -11.35 15.72 -19.68
C LEU A 598 -12.50 15.81 -20.69
N SER A 599 -12.63 14.79 -21.54
CA SER A 599 -13.79 14.58 -22.41
C SER A 599 -14.18 13.11 -22.43
N GLY A 600 -15.38 12.78 -22.91
CA GLY A 600 -15.90 11.40 -22.89
C GLY A 600 -16.25 10.88 -21.49
N VAL A 601 -16.43 11.75 -20.51
CA VAL A 601 -16.72 11.43 -19.10
C VAL A 601 -18.00 12.10 -18.64
N ILE A 602 -18.58 11.59 -17.56
CA ILE A 602 -19.75 12.17 -16.88
C ILE A 602 -19.36 12.73 -15.52
N LYS A 603 -20.16 13.66 -14.99
CA LYS A 603 -19.97 14.17 -13.63
C LYS A 603 -20.28 13.08 -12.60
N GLN A 604 -19.52 13.05 -11.50
CA GLN A 604 -19.84 12.27 -10.31
C GLN A 604 -20.11 13.21 -9.12
N PRO A 605 -20.87 12.77 -8.12
CA PRO A 605 -21.02 13.54 -6.89
C PRO A 605 -19.64 13.83 -6.26
N TYR A 606 -19.31 15.11 -6.15
CA TYR A 606 -17.99 15.54 -5.70
C TYR A 606 -18.09 16.77 -4.81
N PHE A 607 -17.54 16.65 -3.60
CA PHE A 607 -17.45 17.71 -2.61
C PHE A 607 -16.00 17.92 -2.18
N SER A 608 -15.53 19.17 -2.14
CA SER A 608 -14.16 19.50 -1.77
C SER A 608 -14.10 20.70 -0.85
N LEU A 609 -13.44 20.55 0.31
CA LEU A 609 -13.07 21.66 1.20
C LEU A 609 -11.63 22.15 0.98
N LYS A 610 -10.95 21.72 -0.09
CA LYS A 610 -9.63 22.28 -0.41
C LYS A 610 -9.76 23.79 -0.66
N ALA A 611 -8.72 24.54 -0.31
CA ALA A 611 -8.72 25.99 -0.50
C ALA A 611 -8.93 26.41 -1.96
N SER A 612 -8.55 25.55 -2.92
CA SER A 612 -8.78 25.76 -4.36
C SER A 612 -10.25 25.68 -4.75
N ASP A 613 -11.04 24.85 -4.08
CA ASP A 613 -12.43 24.52 -4.47
C ASP A 613 -13.45 25.12 -3.49
N ASN A 614 -13.25 24.91 -2.21
CA ASN A 614 -14.02 25.42 -1.07
C ASN A 614 -15.55 25.35 -1.28
N HIS A 615 -16.05 24.16 -1.62
CA HIS A 615 -17.46 23.94 -1.88
C HIS A 615 -18.33 24.19 -0.65
N THR A 616 -19.53 24.73 -0.88
CA THR A 616 -20.56 24.92 0.14
C THR A 616 -21.58 23.78 0.13
N ASP A 617 -22.34 23.62 1.23
CA ASP A 617 -23.45 22.66 1.28
C ASP A 617 -24.54 22.95 0.24
N GLN A 618 -24.71 24.22 -0.20
CA GLN A 618 -25.61 24.54 -1.29
C GLN A 618 -25.11 23.98 -2.63
N GLN A 619 -23.86 24.18 -2.94
CA GLN A 619 -23.24 23.60 -4.14
C GLN A 619 -23.23 22.06 -4.07
N TRP A 620 -23.09 21.49 -2.87
CA TRP A 620 -23.20 20.06 -2.67
C TRP A 620 -24.57 19.51 -3.04
N LYS A 621 -25.65 20.17 -2.63
CA LYS A 621 -27.03 19.77 -2.97
C LYS A 621 -27.26 19.67 -4.48
N GLU A 622 -26.58 20.49 -5.26
CA GLU A 622 -26.61 20.44 -6.72
C GLU A 622 -25.74 19.30 -7.28
N ARG A 623 -24.53 19.12 -6.70
CA ARG A 623 -23.54 18.14 -7.19
C ARG A 623 -23.85 16.70 -6.80
N ARG A 624 -24.50 16.46 -5.67
CA ARG A 624 -24.83 15.11 -5.18
C ARG A 624 -25.79 14.33 -6.06
N THR A 625 -26.50 15.00 -6.99
CA THR A 625 -27.39 14.39 -7.96
C THR A 625 -26.71 14.02 -9.28
N ALA A 626 -25.40 14.26 -9.39
CA ALA A 626 -24.63 13.86 -10.56
C ALA A 626 -24.72 12.35 -10.82
N PRO A 627 -24.67 11.90 -12.09
CA PRO A 627 -25.01 10.52 -12.47
C PRO A 627 -23.97 9.47 -12.06
N GLY A 628 -22.74 9.86 -11.70
CA GLY A 628 -21.72 8.91 -11.31
C GLY A 628 -22.11 8.09 -10.08
N PRO A 629 -21.88 6.74 -10.06
CA PRO A 629 -22.36 5.85 -8.99
C PRO A 629 -21.59 5.98 -7.68
N TRP A 630 -20.49 6.72 -7.65
CA TRP A 630 -19.65 6.95 -6.48
C TRP A 630 -19.53 8.43 -6.17
N ALA A 631 -19.60 8.77 -4.89
CA ALA A 631 -19.38 10.10 -4.37
C ALA A 631 -18.00 10.22 -3.74
N VAL A 632 -17.32 11.32 -4.00
CA VAL A 632 -16.04 11.65 -3.37
C VAL A 632 -16.18 12.90 -2.53
N PHE A 633 -15.76 12.81 -1.28
CA PHE A 633 -15.56 13.93 -0.37
C PHE A 633 -14.07 14.07 -0.10
N GLU A 634 -13.50 15.25 -0.25
CA GLU A 634 -12.09 15.47 0.05
C GLU A 634 -11.81 16.80 0.73
N SER A 635 -10.68 16.86 1.40
CA SER A 635 -10.04 18.05 1.93
C SER A 635 -8.53 17.98 1.66
N ASP A 636 -7.77 18.94 2.17
CA ASP A 636 -6.31 18.85 2.17
C ASP A 636 -5.77 17.76 3.12
N LYS A 637 -6.62 17.12 3.96
CA LYS A 637 -6.22 16.21 5.03
C LYS A 637 -6.79 14.80 4.91
N PHE A 638 -7.95 14.67 4.28
CA PHE A 638 -8.67 13.40 4.22
C PHE A 638 -9.54 13.27 2.97
N MET A 639 -9.80 12.05 2.53
CA MET A 639 -10.69 11.76 1.42
C MET A 639 -11.58 10.55 1.76
N LEU A 640 -12.84 10.63 1.34
CA LEU A 640 -13.84 9.57 1.53
C LEU A 640 -14.51 9.26 0.20
N ASN A 641 -14.62 7.97 -0.13
CA ASN A 641 -15.30 7.48 -1.33
C ASN A 641 -16.42 6.50 -0.94
N VAL A 642 -17.66 6.87 -1.24
CA VAL A 642 -18.87 6.13 -0.87
C VAL A 642 -19.84 6.00 -2.05
N PRO A 643 -20.76 5.01 -2.05
CA PRO A 643 -21.78 4.91 -3.08
C PRO A 643 -22.66 6.17 -3.13
N SER A 644 -22.98 6.65 -4.33
CA SER A 644 -23.86 7.82 -4.52
C SER A 644 -25.27 7.59 -3.96
N SER A 645 -25.73 6.35 -3.91
CA SER A 645 -27.00 5.98 -3.28
C SER A 645 -27.08 6.31 -1.79
N TRP A 646 -25.93 6.45 -1.11
CA TRP A 646 -25.87 6.81 0.30
C TRP A 646 -26.04 8.29 0.56
N ILE A 647 -25.85 9.14 -0.47
CA ILE A 647 -25.68 10.59 -0.27
C ILE A 647 -26.73 11.45 -0.98
N TYR A 648 -27.65 10.89 -1.72
CA TYR A 648 -28.64 11.68 -2.43
C TYR A 648 -29.51 12.60 -1.54
N ALA A 649 -29.74 12.20 -0.29
CA ALA A 649 -30.43 13.00 0.72
C ALA A 649 -29.49 13.58 1.79
N TYR A 650 -28.16 13.48 1.61
CA TYR A 650 -27.18 13.91 2.60
C TYR A 650 -26.84 15.39 2.42
N ASP A 651 -27.11 16.23 3.44
CA ASP A 651 -26.99 17.69 3.36
C ASP A 651 -25.72 18.27 4.01
N ASN A 652 -25.05 17.53 4.91
CA ASN A 652 -24.06 18.08 5.82
C ASN A 652 -22.61 17.79 5.40
N ALA A 653 -22.27 17.94 4.15
CA ALA A 653 -20.95 17.61 3.60
C ALA A 653 -19.83 18.46 4.22
N THR A 654 -20.11 19.75 4.46
CA THR A 654 -19.12 20.66 5.08
C THR A 654 -18.77 20.19 6.48
N SER A 655 -19.74 19.92 7.34
CA SER A 655 -19.48 19.50 8.73
C SER A 655 -18.81 18.13 8.79
N LEU A 656 -19.18 17.21 7.88
CA LEU A 656 -18.52 15.90 7.78
C LEU A 656 -17.01 16.07 7.55
N MET A 657 -16.63 16.84 6.54
CA MET A 657 -15.22 17.00 6.19
C MET A 657 -14.46 17.84 7.21
N GLN A 658 -15.09 18.84 7.83
CA GLN A 658 -14.50 19.59 8.94
C GLN A 658 -14.21 18.72 10.16
N ASN A 659 -15.10 17.76 10.48
CA ASN A 659 -14.86 16.81 11.57
C ASN A 659 -13.70 15.87 11.25
N TRP A 660 -13.62 15.37 10.02
CA TRP A 660 -12.48 14.57 9.59
C TRP A 660 -11.17 15.36 9.60
N ASP A 661 -11.18 16.60 9.14
CA ASP A 661 -10.01 17.50 9.20
C ASP A 661 -9.54 17.72 10.63
N LYS A 662 -10.47 17.97 11.54
CA LYS A 662 -10.19 18.13 12.96
C LYS A 662 -9.62 16.85 13.59
N ALA A 663 -10.14 15.69 13.18
CA ALA A 663 -9.64 14.39 13.60
C ALA A 663 -8.22 14.13 13.08
N MET A 664 -7.97 14.39 11.79
CA MET A 664 -6.64 14.22 11.19
C MET A 664 -5.61 15.22 11.76
N ASP A 665 -6.02 16.44 12.09
CA ASP A 665 -5.19 17.38 12.86
C ASP A 665 -4.79 16.77 14.20
N GLY A 666 -5.74 16.14 14.91
CA GLY A 666 -5.46 15.47 16.17
C GLY A 666 -4.46 14.32 16.03
N VAL A 667 -4.63 13.47 15.05
CA VAL A 667 -3.68 12.38 14.76
C VAL A 667 -2.30 12.96 14.44
N SER A 668 -2.24 14.00 13.61
CA SER A 668 -0.98 14.67 13.24
C SER A 668 -0.30 15.33 14.43
N GLU A 669 -1.06 15.97 15.32
CA GLU A 669 -0.53 16.58 16.53
C GLU A 669 0.03 15.56 17.51
N LEU A 670 -0.64 14.42 17.68
CA LEU A 670 -0.15 13.36 18.56
C LEU A 670 1.18 12.80 18.06
N PHE A 671 1.30 12.57 16.76
CA PHE A 671 2.49 11.94 16.17
C PHE A 671 3.55 12.92 15.67
N GLY A 672 3.38 14.22 15.89
CA GLY A 672 4.35 15.25 15.50
C GLY A 672 4.44 15.51 14.00
N TYR A 673 3.45 15.06 13.22
CA TYR A 673 3.37 15.39 11.80
C TYR A 673 2.84 16.81 11.58
N PRO A 674 3.16 17.46 10.45
CA PRO A 674 2.50 18.69 10.05
C PRO A 674 0.98 18.48 9.92
N ARG A 675 0.19 19.50 10.26
CA ARG A 675 -1.29 19.42 10.13
C ARG A 675 -1.75 19.23 8.70
N ILE A 676 -1.08 19.87 7.74
CA ILE A 676 -1.29 19.60 6.32
C ILE A 676 -0.21 18.65 5.88
N ARG A 677 -0.57 17.37 5.74
CA ARG A 677 0.35 16.35 5.32
C ARG A 677 0.63 16.49 3.85
N ASN A 678 1.80 16.82 3.46
CA ASN A 678 2.35 16.68 2.13
C ASN A 678 1.36 16.65 0.95
N ARG A 679 0.06 16.71 1.19
CA ARG A 679 -0.97 16.64 0.15
C ARG A 679 -1.15 15.27 -0.51
N LYS A 680 -0.66 14.24 0.17
CA LYS A 680 -0.96 12.83 -0.09
C LYS A 680 -1.87 12.35 1.03
N VAL A 681 -3.14 12.65 0.91
CA VAL A 681 -4.11 12.45 1.99
C VAL A 681 -4.43 10.97 2.19
N LEU A 682 -4.69 10.60 3.43
CA LEU A 682 -5.30 9.30 3.73
C LEU A 682 -6.73 9.27 3.19
N TYR A 683 -7.18 8.11 2.75
CA TYR A 683 -8.55 7.98 2.26
C TYR A 683 -9.19 6.66 2.64
N MET A 684 -10.52 6.75 2.83
CA MET A 684 -11.39 5.61 3.04
C MET A 684 -12.25 5.38 1.81
N GLN A 685 -12.51 4.11 1.51
CA GLN A 685 -13.45 3.73 0.48
C GLN A 685 -14.32 2.57 0.93
N VAL A 686 -15.51 2.48 0.35
CA VAL A 686 -16.41 1.35 0.54
C VAL A 686 -16.20 0.35 -0.59
N ASP A 687 -16.11 -0.94 -0.27
CA ASP A 687 -15.86 -2.00 -1.25
C ASP A 687 -16.62 -3.28 -0.85
N VAL A 688 -16.93 -4.11 -1.80
CA VAL A 688 -17.44 -5.48 -1.57
C VAL A 688 -16.31 -6.48 -1.28
N TYR A 689 -15.06 -6.03 -1.33
CA TYR A 689 -13.86 -6.85 -1.16
C TYR A 689 -13.87 -7.62 0.16
N ILE A 690 -14.20 -6.97 1.26
CA ILE A 690 -14.23 -7.60 2.57
C ILE A 690 -15.65 -7.98 2.99
N ARG A 691 -15.76 -9.11 3.68
CA ARG A 691 -17.05 -9.62 4.14
C ARG A 691 -17.57 -8.89 5.37
N HIS A 692 -16.69 -8.52 6.30
CA HIS A 692 -17.04 -7.90 7.57
C HIS A 692 -15.98 -6.88 7.98
N GLY A 693 -16.41 -5.83 8.67
CA GLY A 693 -15.53 -4.87 9.31
C GLY A 693 -14.87 -3.87 8.37
N VAL A 694 -13.65 -3.55 8.68
CA VAL A 694 -12.78 -2.61 8.00
C VAL A 694 -11.46 -3.31 7.73
N TYR A 695 -10.79 -2.95 6.66
CA TYR A 695 -9.50 -3.51 6.29
C TYR A 695 -8.63 -2.45 5.64
N GLY A 696 -7.32 -2.54 5.86
CA GLY A 696 -6.36 -1.66 5.23
C GLY A 696 -5.97 -0.48 6.11
N ILE A 697 -4.88 0.14 5.76
CA ILE A 697 -4.12 1.06 6.59
C ILE A 697 -4.26 2.54 6.17
N GLY A 698 -5.38 2.90 5.55
CA GLY A 698 -5.69 4.29 5.26
C GLY A 698 -5.24 4.80 3.89
N TYR A 699 -4.79 3.90 2.97
CA TYR A 699 -4.43 4.28 1.61
C TYR A 699 -4.71 3.17 0.56
N PRO A 700 -5.95 2.72 0.42
CA PRO A 700 -7.13 3.07 1.19
C PRO A 700 -7.27 2.33 2.51
N GLN A 701 -8.15 2.85 3.38
CA GLN A 701 -8.88 2.03 4.33
C GLN A 701 -10.17 1.58 3.67
N ILE A 702 -10.40 0.26 3.64
CA ILE A 702 -11.54 -0.34 2.98
C ILE A 702 -12.61 -0.65 4.00
N ASN A 703 -13.82 -0.16 3.74
CA ASN A 703 -15.00 -0.44 4.54
C ASN A 703 -15.94 -1.36 3.78
N ASN A 704 -16.60 -2.27 4.46
CA ASN A 704 -17.58 -3.17 3.85
C ASN A 704 -18.76 -2.37 3.29
N LEU A 705 -19.12 -2.61 2.02
CA LEU A 705 -20.24 -1.95 1.37
C LEU A 705 -21.57 -2.25 2.07
N TYR A 706 -21.72 -3.45 2.60
CA TYR A 706 -22.98 -3.92 3.14
C TYR A 706 -22.78 -4.73 4.41
N ASN A 707 -23.38 -4.30 5.51
CA ASN A 707 -23.42 -5.07 6.75
C ASN A 707 -24.88 -5.37 7.15
N PRO A 708 -25.40 -6.56 6.79
CA PRO A 708 -26.78 -6.91 7.00
C PRO A 708 -27.16 -7.16 8.47
N LYS A 709 -26.19 -7.29 9.37
CA LYS A 709 -26.46 -7.71 10.76
C LYS A 709 -26.98 -6.60 11.69
N ASN A 710 -27.16 -5.39 11.20
CA ASN A 710 -27.69 -4.31 12.04
C ASN A 710 -28.91 -3.64 11.42
N THR A 711 -30.07 -4.29 11.60
CA THR A 711 -31.33 -3.86 11.02
C THR A 711 -32.01 -2.70 11.75
N SER A 712 -31.54 -2.32 12.95
CA SER A 712 -32.18 -1.25 13.73
C SER A 712 -31.84 0.16 13.24
N ASN A 713 -30.72 0.35 12.54
CA ASN A 713 -30.23 1.66 12.07
C ASN A 713 -29.89 1.69 10.57
N GLY A 714 -30.36 0.74 9.77
CA GLY A 714 -29.98 0.63 8.36
C GLY A 714 -28.57 0.09 8.15
N ASN A 715 -27.88 0.57 7.11
CA ASN A 715 -26.50 0.16 6.85
C ASN A 715 -25.56 0.78 7.89
N LYS A 716 -25.01 -0.06 8.77
CA LYS A 716 -24.13 0.38 9.86
C LYS A 716 -22.89 1.12 9.37
N VAL A 717 -22.30 0.69 8.25
CA VAL A 717 -21.11 1.33 7.66
C VAL A 717 -21.47 2.72 7.15
N GLN A 718 -22.55 2.87 6.39
CA GLN A 718 -23.07 4.17 5.96
C GLN A 718 -23.27 5.11 7.16
N TRP A 719 -23.90 4.59 8.22
CA TRP A 719 -24.17 5.37 9.43
C TRP A 719 -22.85 5.83 10.09
N PHE A 720 -21.86 4.98 10.22
CA PHE A 720 -20.57 5.34 10.80
C PHE A 720 -19.78 6.35 9.93
N LEU A 721 -19.78 6.18 8.63
CA LEU A 721 -18.99 7.05 7.74
C LEU A 721 -19.62 8.45 7.56
N LEU A 722 -20.95 8.56 7.51
CA LEU A 722 -21.63 9.79 7.15
C LEU A 722 -22.32 10.50 8.31
N ASN A 723 -22.74 9.78 9.35
CA ASN A 723 -23.46 10.39 10.46
C ASN A 723 -22.52 10.92 11.55
N GLN A 724 -22.06 12.14 11.37
CA GLN A 724 -21.20 12.89 12.29
C GLN A 724 -22.03 13.85 13.19
N SER A 725 -23.22 13.43 13.61
CA SER A 725 -24.04 14.23 14.50
C SER A 725 -23.38 14.42 15.88
N PRO A 726 -23.39 15.62 16.47
CA PRO A 726 -22.93 15.84 17.85
C PRO A 726 -23.64 14.96 18.90
N ALA A 727 -24.83 14.48 18.59
CA ALA A 727 -25.57 13.54 19.44
C ALA A 727 -25.08 12.09 19.31
N ARG A 728 -24.20 11.80 18.35
CA ARG A 728 -23.62 10.47 18.18
C ARG A 728 -22.56 10.21 19.24
N ASP A 729 -22.63 9.04 19.86
CA ASP A 729 -21.66 8.60 20.87
C ASP A 729 -21.25 7.14 20.60
N PRO A 730 -20.01 6.85 20.23
CA PRO A 730 -18.93 7.79 19.90
C PRO A 730 -19.12 8.50 18.55
N LEU A 731 -18.52 9.66 18.38
CA LEU A 731 -18.60 10.47 17.14
C LEU A 731 -17.98 9.75 15.94
N PHE A 732 -16.90 9.04 16.18
CA PHE A 732 -16.20 8.22 15.19
C PHE A 732 -16.24 6.75 15.57
N TRP A 733 -16.14 5.88 14.59
CA TRP A 733 -15.99 4.45 14.84
C TRP A 733 -14.53 4.16 15.25
N ASP A 734 -14.37 3.44 16.36
CA ASP A 734 -13.07 3.04 16.90
C ASP A 734 -12.23 2.23 15.91
N THR A 735 -12.89 1.39 15.12
CA THR A 735 -12.25 0.54 14.12
C THR A 735 -11.59 1.34 12.99
N GLU A 736 -12.18 2.46 12.58
CA GLU A 736 -11.60 3.35 11.55
C GLU A 736 -10.27 3.93 12.04
N PHE A 737 -10.21 4.35 13.29
CA PHE A 737 -8.98 4.88 13.89
C PHE A 737 -7.94 3.80 14.13
N HIS A 738 -8.33 2.57 14.41
CA HIS A 738 -7.44 1.44 14.51
C HIS A 738 -6.67 1.23 13.19
N GLU A 739 -7.39 1.14 12.08
CA GLU A 739 -6.78 0.95 10.77
C GLU A 739 -5.97 2.18 10.32
N LEU A 740 -6.47 3.40 10.56
CA LEU A 740 -5.70 4.63 10.29
C LEU A 740 -4.45 4.72 11.17
N GLY A 741 -4.49 4.16 12.36
CA GLY A 741 -3.35 4.04 13.25
C GLY A 741 -2.19 3.27 12.61
N HIS A 742 -2.49 2.18 11.90
CA HIS A 742 -1.46 1.42 11.18
C HIS A 742 -0.73 2.25 10.11
N ALA A 743 -1.41 3.20 9.46
CA ALA A 743 -0.80 4.08 8.48
C ALA A 743 0.11 5.15 9.08
N THR A 744 -0.11 5.51 10.34
CA THR A 744 0.50 6.71 10.96
C THR A 744 1.51 6.39 12.04
N LEU A 745 1.47 5.17 12.57
CA LEU A 745 2.37 4.75 13.63
C LEU A 745 3.66 4.19 13.07
N MET A 746 4.72 4.73 13.60
CA MET A 746 6.04 4.16 13.46
C MET A 746 6.23 3.07 14.49
N GLN A 747 7.42 2.62 14.63
CA GLN A 747 7.74 1.46 15.39
C GLN A 747 7.50 1.59 16.89
N LEU A 748 7.27 0.50 17.51
CA LEU A 748 6.63 0.30 18.80
C LEU A 748 7.45 -0.66 19.62
N PHE A 749 7.14 -0.84 20.89
CA PHE A 749 7.62 -2.00 21.63
C PHE A 749 7.21 -3.27 20.91
N GLN A 750 8.08 -4.26 20.86
CA GLN A 750 7.82 -5.50 20.15
C GLN A 750 6.46 -6.08 20.56
N GLY A 751 5.64 -6.42 19.57
CA GLY A 751 4.30 -6.97 19.75
C GLY A 751 3.20 -5.95 20.06
N GLU A 752 3.47 -4.65 20.06
CA GLU A 752 2.47 -3.61 20.38
C GLU A 752 1.58 -3.18 19.21
N GLY A 753 1.86 -3.62 17.98
CA GLY A 753 1.21 -3.07 16.78
C GLY A 753 -0.32 -2.94 16.91
N GLU A 754 -0.96 -4.03 17.30
CA GLU A 754 -2.43 -4.08 17.46
C GLU A 754 -2.96 -3.34 18.70
N ALA A 755 -2.10 -2.99 19.64
CA ALA A 755 -2.49 -2.27 20.84
C ALA A 755 -2.45 -0.75 20.65
N ILE A 756 -1.28 -0.21 20.27
CA ILE A 756 -1.05 1.24 20.24
C ILE A 756 -1.85 1.94 19.13
N VAL A 757 -2.18 1.25 18.03
CA VAL A 757 -3.02 1.80 16.95
C VAL A 757 -4.41 2.26 17.43
N ASN A 758 -4.84 1.83 18.60
CA ASN A 758 -6.08 2.30 19.23
C ASN A 758 -5.95 3.67 19.94
N PHE A 759 -4.72 4.08 20.26
CA PHE A 759 -4.47 5.26 21.06
C PHE A 759 -4.76 6.61 20.36
N PRO A 760 -4.60 6.77 19.03
CA PRO A 760 -5.02 7.98 18.33
C PRO A 760 -6.48 8.34 18.55
N HIS A 761 -7.38 7.36 18.65
CA HIS A 761 -8.78 7.60 18.94
C HIS A 761 -8.96 8.29 20.30
N VAL A 762 -8.25 7.82 21.34
CA VAL A 762 -8.31 8.42 22.69
C VAL A 762 -7.89 9.88 22.66
N TYR A 763 -6.76 10.18 21.98
CA TYR A 763 -6.27 11.55 21.83
C TYR A 763 -7.26 12.45 21.10
N VAL A 764 -7.73 12.00 19.93
CA VAL A 764 -8.66 12.79 19.11
C VAL A 764 -9.96 13.07 19.85
N MET A 765 -10.57 12.06 20.47
CA MET A 765 -11.82 12.23 21.19
C MET A 765 -11.63 13.17 22.40
N ASN A 766 -10.56 12.99 23.17
CA ASN A 766 -10.29 13.82 24.34
C ASN A 766 -9.87 15.25 23.94
N GLN A 767 -8.85 15.41 23.11
CA GLN A 767 -8.24 16.72 22.86
C GLN A 767 -8.93 17.53 21.75
N LYS A 768 -9.58 16.87 20.79
CA LYS A 768 -10.23 17.57 19.67
C LYS A 768 -11.74 17.71 19.85
N PHE A 769 -12.38 16.74 20.48
CA PHE A 769 -13.83 16.74 20.66
C PHE A 769 -14.29 16.92 22.12
N GLY A 770 -13.35 17.10 23.06
CA GLY A 770 -13.65 17.42 24.44
C GLY A 770 -14.31 16.30 25.24
N VAL A 771 -14.18 15.06 24.76
CA VAL A 771 -14.69 13.88 25.48
C VAL A 771 -13.82 13.64 26.72
N ASP A 772 -14.45 13.31 27.85
CA ASP A 772 -13.73 12.91 29.05
C ASP A 772 -12.72 11.80 28.74
N PHE A 773 -11.57 11.83 29.42
CA PHE A 773 -10.44 10.94 29.11
C PHE A 773 -10.82 9.45 29.27
N ASP A 774 -11.48 9.09 30.35
CA ASP A 774 -11.90 7.70 30.58
C ASP A 774 -12.96 7.26 29.58
N LYS A 775 -13.88 8.15 29.25
CA LYS A 775 -14.88 7.90 28.23
C LYS A 775 -14.21 7.71 26.86
N ALA A 776 -13.23 8.54 26.49
CA ALA A 776 -12.47 8.40 25.26
C ALA A 776 -11.70 7.07 25.22
N PHE A 777 -11.08 6.67 26.33
CA PHE A 777 -10.40 5.38 26.42
C PHE A 777 -11.39 4.21 26.27
N ARG A 778 -12.53 4.24 26.98
CA ARG A 778 -13.59 3.21 26.87
C ARG A 778 -14.12 3.04 25.45
N GLN A 779 -14.17 4.11 24.68
CA GLN A 779 -14.67 4.13 23.31
C GLN A 779 -13.64 3.66 22.30
N SER A 780 -12.37 3.52 22.66
CA SER A 780 -11.34 3.06 21.75
C SER A 780 -11.42 1.55 21.53
N ARG A 781 -11.00 1.11 20.35
CA ARG A 781 -11.02 -0.32 20.00
C ARG A 781 -10.14 -1.13 20.96
N GLY A 782 -10.65 -2.28 21.37
CA GLY A 782 -9.95 -3.16 22.29
C GLY A 782 -10.16 -2.82 23.77
N ALA A 783 -10.58 -1.60 24.10
CA ALA A 783 -10.84 -1.22 25.50
C ALA A 783 -12.02 -1.97 26.13
N ALA A 784 -12.95 -2.49 25.33
CA ALA A 784 -14.07 -3.32 25.78
C ALA A 784 -14.91 -2.69 26.92
N ASN A 785 -15.08 -1.36 26.90
CA ASN A 785 -15.70 -0.52 27.95
C ASN A 785 -14.85 -0.31 29.21
N TYR A 786 -13.56 -0.70 29.22
CA TYR A 786 -12.66 -0.43 30.33
C TYR A 786 -12.30 1.06 30.45
N THR A 787 -12.17 1.55 31.66
CA THR A 787 -11.32 2.70 31.97
C THR A 787 -9.86 2.26 32.01
N VAL A 788 -8.95 3.20 32.16
CA VAL A 788 -7.53 2.86 32.37
C VAL A 788 -7.35 2.10 33.69
N ASP A 789 -8.14 2.43 34.72
CA ASP A 789 -8.11 1.73 35.99
C ASP A 789 -8.68 0.30 35.89
N ASP A 790 -9.75 0.10 35.12
CA ASP A 790 -10.25 -1.24 34.80
C ASP A 790 -9.20 -2.06 34.03
N ALA A 791 -8.48 -1.44 33.09
CA ALA A 791 -7.39 -2.10 32.40
C ALA A 791 -6.23 -2.46 33.32
N ALA A 792 -5.95 -1.63 34.36
CA ALA A 792 -4.98 -1.94 35.40
C ALA A 792 -5.41 -3.12 36.27
N ILE A 793 -6.68 -3.16 36.71
CA ILE A 793 -7.22 -4.32 37.42
C ILE A 793 -7.12 -5.57 36.55
N HIS A 794 -7.53 -5.46 35.30
CA HIS A 794 -7.48 -6.54 34.32
C HIS A 794 -6.04 -7.09 34.11
N TRP A 795 -5.03 -6.22 34.18
CA TRP A 795 -3.63 -6.64 34.18
C TRP A 795 -3.18 -7.26 35.48
N MET A 796 -3.50 -6.64 36.61
CA MET A 796 -3.06 -7.07 37.92
C MET A 796 -3.55 -8.47 38.33
N ILE A 797 -4.75 -8.87 37.89
CA ILE A 797 -5.30 -10.20 38.19
C ILE A 797 -4.66 -11.32 37.38
N THR A 798 -3.91 -11.04 36.28
CA THR A 798 -3.27 -12.06 35.50
C THR A 798 -2.19 -12.81 36.29
N GLU A 799 -1.94 -14.06 35.90
CA GLU A 799 -0.89 -14.86 36.51
C GLU A 799 0.49 -14.24 36.27
N ASN A 800 0.70 -13.66 35.08
CA ASN A 800 1.99 -13.02 34.77
C ASN A 800 2.27 -11.84 35.70
N PHE A 801 1.31 -10.95 35.93
CA PHE A 801 1.50 -9.84 36.87
C PHE A 801 1.76 -10.35 38.31
N ARG A 802 0.92 -11.27 38.79
CA ARG A 802 1.05 -11.82 40.13
C ARG A 802 2.37 -12.53 40.41
N ASN A 803 3.00 -13.06 39.35
CA ASN A 803 4.32 -13.70 39.40
C ASN A 803 5.48 -12.78 38.98
N GLY A 804 5.26 -11.49 38.81
CA GLY A 804 6.26 -10.52 38.39
C GLY A 804 6.87 -10.80 37.00
N LYS A 805 6.07 -11.35 36.09
CA LYS A 805 6.47 -11.63 34.70
C LYS A 805 6.04 -10.52 33.75
N PRO A 806 6.71 -10.35 32.59
CA PRO A 806 6.25 -9.44 31.56
C PRO A 806 4.83 -9.76 31.07
N MET A 807 4.12 -8.76 30.56
CA MET A 807 2.83 -8.92 29.91
C MET A 807 2.97 -9.80 28.66
N ASP A 808 2.14 -10.83 28.54
CA ASP A 808 2.09 -11.63 27.32
C ASP A 808 1.45 -10.85 26.17
N LYS A 809 2.10 -10.79 25.05
CA LYS A 809 1.69 -10.06 23.84
C LYS A 809 0.99 -10.95 22.83
N SER A 810 0.93 -12.27 23.08
CA SER A 810 0.42 -13.25 22.10
C SER A 810 -1.12 -13.28 22.01
N ASN A 811 -1.83 -12.81 23.03
CA ASN A 811 -3.29 -12.98 23.19
C ASN A 811 -3.76 -14.45 23.12
N THR A 812 -2.89 -15.43 23.38
CA THR A 812 -3.18 -16.85 23.18
C THR A 812 -3.69 -17.53 24.44
N THR A 813 -3.42 -16.96 25.62
CA THR A 813 -3.88 -17.49 26.89
C THR A 813 -5.12 -16.75 27.38
N LEU A 814 -6.01 -17.44 28.07
CA LEU A 814 -7.19 -16.81 28.67
C LEU A 814 -6.82 -15.72 29.69
N ASP A 815 -5.74 -15.93 30.46
CA ASP A 815 -5.26 -14.98 31.45
C ASP A 815 -4.69 -13.69 30.84
N GLU A 816 -4.16 -13.76 29.64
CA GLU A 816 -3.55 -12.64 28.92
C GLU A 816 -4.43 -12.08 27.82
N PHE A 817 -5.63 -12.58 27.72
CA PHE A 817 -6.59 -12.13 26.73
C PHE A 817 -6.81 -10.60 26.82
N ARG A 818 -6.91 -9.92 25.68
CA ARG A 818 -7.11 -8.47 25.62
C ARG A 818 -5.84 -7.63 25.86
N TYR A 819 -4.68 -8.14 25.49
CA TYR A 819 -3.45 -7.32 25.40
C TYR A 819 -3.68 -5.98 24.69
N GLN A 820 -4.53 -5.94 23.65
CA GLN A 820 -4.86 -4.73 22.89
C GLN A 820 -5.27 -3.55 23.79
N ALA A 821 -6.10 -3.77 24.83
CA ALA A 821 -6.47 -2.72 25.77
C ALA A 821 -5.34 -2.41 26.77
N ARG A 822 -4.73 -3.43 27.34
CA ARG A 822 -3.68 -3.29 28.37
C ARG A 822 -2.38 -2.77 27.79
N GLY A 823 -2.03 -3.18 26.57
CA GLY A 823 -0.75 -2.84 25.94
C GLY A 823 -0.57 -1.34 25.69
N TYR A 824 -1.63 -0.57 25.48
CA TYR A 824 -1.53 0.89 25.30
C TYR A 824 -1.96 1.71 26.53
N ALA A 825 -2.47 1.09 27.57
CA ALA A 825 -2.88 1.78 28.80
C ALA A 825 -1.72 2.52 29.48
N LYS A 826 -0.47 2.04 29.34
CA LYS A 826 0.73 2.75 29.82
C LYS A 826 0.87 4.15 29.23
N TYR A 827 0.53 4.34 27.95
CA TYR A 827 0.56 5.66 27.32
C TYR A 827 -0.58 6.55 27.84
N ALA A 828 -1.73 5.96 28.16
CA ALA A 828 -2.82 6.66 28.80
C ALA A 828 -2.43 7.17 30.20
N ASP A 829 -1.74 6.36 31.00
CA ASP A 829 -1.21 6.79 32.30
C ASP A 829 -0.13 7.86 32.17
N ILE A 830 0.77 7.75 31.19
CA ILE A 830 1.75 8.80 30.92
C ILE A 830 1.03 10.11 30.58
N ALA A 831 0.00 10.07 29.73
CA ALA A 831 -0.79 11.26 29.41
C ALA A 831 -1.50 11.86 30.63
N ARG A 832 -2.00 11.03 31.55
CA ARG A 832 -2.66 11.47 32.79
C ARG A 832 -1.69 12.10 33.78
N LEU A 833 -0.55 11.49 33.98
CA LEU A 833 0.42 11.89 35.01
C LEU A 833 1.32 13.06 34.56
N PHE A 834 1.72 13.07 33.28
CA PHE A 834 2.68 14.02 32.73
C PHE A 834 2.11 14.90 31.61
N GLY A 835 0.83 14.72 31.28
CA GLY A 835 0.14 15.45 30.21
C GLY A 835 0.41 14.91 28.81
N TRP A 836 -0.46 15.28 27.88
CA TRP A 836 -0.34 14.89 26.48
C TRP A 836 0.94 15.39 25.79
N GLN A 837 1.54 16.48 26.32
CA GLN A 837 2.74 17.05 25.72
C GLN A 837 3.95 16.11 25.82
N ALA A 838 4.05 15.31 26.88
CA ALA A 838 5.08 14.27 27.03
C ALA A 838 5.03 13.27 25.84
N LEU A 839 3.86 12.78 25.51
CA LEU A 839 3.69 11.84 24.39
C LEU A 839 3.89 12.51 23.03
N LYS A 840 3.42 13.76 22.86
CA LYS A 840 3.67 14.53 21.62
C LYS A 840 5.16 14.75 21.39
N ASN A 841 5.91 15.09 22.43
CA ASN A 841 7.36 15.25 22.37
C ASN A 841 8.05 13.93 22.02
N PHE A 842 7.60 12.83 22.64
CA PHE A 842 8.12 11.50 22.36
C PHE A 842 7.93 11.11 20.89
N PHE A 843 6.69 11.15 20.38
CA PHE A 843 6.40 10.76 19.02
C PHE A 843 7.03 11.70 17.99
N TYR A 844 7.13 12.99 18.29
CA TYR A 844 7.84 13.95 17.45
C TYR A 844 9.32 13.58 17.31
N GLN A 845 9.99 13.28 18.43
CA GLN A 845 11.38 12.87 18.41
C GLN A 845 11.59 11.52 17.72
N GLU A 846 10.68 10.55 17.95
CA GLU A 846 10.67 9.27 17.23
C GLU A 846 10.58 9.49 15.71
N ASN A 847 9.72 10.40 15.26
CA ASN A 847 9.60 10.75 13.85
C ASN A 847 10.87 11.40 13.28
N LEU A 848 11.46 12.32 14.02
CA LEU A 848 12.74 12.94 13.60
C LEU A 848 13.85 11.89 13.50
N ASP A 849 13.99 11.06 14.52
CA ASP A 849 15.03 10.03 14.58
C ASP A 849 14.84 8.96 13.51
N TYR A 850 13.60 8.58 13.23
CA TYR A 850 13.28 7.69 12.12
C TYR A 850 13.64 8.31 10.78
N ASN A 851 13.19 9.53 10.50
CA ASN A 851 13.49 10.21 9.25
C ASN A 851 15.00 10.53 9.08
N ALA A 852 15.73 10.71 10.17
CA ALA A 852 17.18 10.87 10.15
C ALA A 852 17.96 9.55 10.07
N GLY A 853 17.28 8.39 9.95
CA GLY A 853 17.94 7.09 9.98
C GLY A 853 18.66 6.77 11.30
N VAL A 854 18.33 7.49 12.35
CA VAL A 854 18.95 7.34 13.68
C VAL A 854 18.32 6.20 14.46
N LEU A 855 17.03 5.93 14.26
CA LEU A 855 16.33 4.81 14.86
C LEU A 855 16.72 3.50 14.18
N THR A 856 17.92 3.05 14.40
CA THR A 856 18.46 1.79 13.85
C THR A 856 18.27 0.60 14.78
N CYS A 857 17.46 0.78 15.82
CA CYS A 857 17.24 -0.26 16.84
C CYS A 857 16.35 -1.43 16.41
N PHE A 858 15.69 -1.36 15.29
CA PHE A 858 14.60 -2.25 14.96
C PHE A 858 15.01 -3.68 14.69
N GLU A 859 16.21 -3.84 14.18
CA GLU A 859 16.76 -5.12 13.78
C GLU A 859 18.08 -5.42 14.49
N LYS A 860 18.49 -4.55 15.41
CA LYS A 860 19.72 -4.73 16.19
C LYS A 860 19.38 -5.04 17.63
N PRO A 861 20.10 -5.98 18.26
CA PRO A 861 19.92 -6.24 19.69
C PRO A 861 20.30 -5.04 20.56
N ILE A 862 21.13 -4.13 20.04
CA ILE A 862 21.63 -2.96 20.76
C ILE A 862 21.45 -1.70 19.88
N CYS A 863 20.85 -0.67 20.43
CA CYS A 863 20.65 0.64 19.83
C CYS A 863 21.93 1.49 19.82
N ARG A 864 21.91 2.66 19.15
CA ARG A 864 23.07 3.59 19.11
C ARG A 864 23.48 4.11 20.50
N ASP A 865 22.51 4.21 21.42
CA ASP A 865 22.76 4.62 22.81
C ASP A 865 23.34 3.50 23.68
N GLY A 866 23.64 2.34 23.10
CA GLY A 866 24.22 1.19 23.80
C GLY A 866 23.20 0.37 24.58
N LEU A 867 21.91 0.69 24.52
CA LEU A 867 20.83 0.01 25.19
C LEU A 867 20.11 -0.98 24.25
N SER A 868 19.37 -1.93 24.81
CA SER A 868 18.43 -2.73 24.05
C SER A 868 17.31 -1.85 23.46
N GLN A 869 16.55 -2.41 22.53
CA GLN A 869 15.41 -1.71 21.95
C GLN A 869 14.39 -1.28 23.03
N THR A 870 14.07 -2.17 23.96
CA THR A 870 13.15 -1.90 25.06
C THR A 870 13.69 -0.78 25.97
N ASP A 871 14.92 -0.92 26.45
CA ASP A 871 15.52 0.04 27.38
C ASP A 871 15.74 1.42 26.74
N SER A 872 16.20 1.46 25.50
CA SER A 872 16.33 2.70 24.74
C SER A 872 14.97 3.43 24.59
N ARG A 873 13.89 2.69 24.36
CA ARG A 873 12.56 3.28 24.25
C ARG A 873 12.05 3.78 25.59
N ILE A 874 12.29 3.07 26.70
CA ILE A 874 11.98 3.55 28.06
C ILE A 874 12.73 4.85 28.33
N LEU A 875 14.02 4.92 28.01
CA LEU A 875 14.83 6.15 28.17
C LEU A 875 14.26 7.33 27.37
N ARG A 876 13.86 7.11 26.10
CA ARG A 876 13.30 8.18 25.26
C ARG A 876 11.95 8.67 25.77
N LEU A 877 11.07 7.77 26.22
CA LEU A 877 9.82 8.14 26.89
C LEU A 877 10.07 8.93 28.16
N SER A 878 11.03 8.49 28.99
CA SER A 878 11.44 9.17 30.22
C SER A 878 11.96 10.58 29.95
N LYS A 879 12.82 10.76 28.93
CA LYS A 879 13.29 12.08 28.49
C LYS A 879 12.13 12.98 28.05
N ALA A 880 11.15 12.45 27.32
CA ALA A 880 10.02 13.22 26.85
C ALA A 880 9.06 13.65 27.98
N ALA A 881 9.01 12.89 29.05
CA ALA A 881 8.21 13.18 30.25
C ALA A 881 8.98 14.00 31.33
N ASP A 882 10.29 14.20 31.12
CA ASP A 882 11.22 14.80 32.10
C ASP A 882 11.17 14.08 33.47
N ALA A 883 11.03 12.75 33.46
CA ALA A 883 10.96 11.91 34.65
C ALA A 883 11.34 10.46 34.30
N ASP A 884 11.85 9.72 35.30
CA ASP A 884 12.07 8.29 35.14
C ASP A 884 10.72 7.54 35.08
N LEU A 885 10.35 7.12 33.89
CA LEU A 885 9.12 6.34 33.67
C LEU A 885 9.32 4.83 33.84
N THR A 886 10.53 4.36 34.15
CA THR A 886 10.82 2.94 34.32
C THR A 886 9.86 2.23 35.26
N PRO A 887 9.52 2.78 36.45
CA PRO A 887 8.60 2.09 37.37
C PRO A 887 7.20 1.90 36.82
N LEU A 888 6.68 2.93 36.11
CA LEU A 888 5.35 2.88 35.51
C LEU A 888 5.29 1.89 34.34
N ILE A 889 6.29 1.91 33.50
CA ILE A 889 6.37 1.03 32.31
C ILE A 889 6.58 -0.42 32.77
N HIS A 890 7.40 -0.64 33.82
CA HIS A 890 7.58 -1.96 34.45
C HIS A 890 6.24 -2.48 35.03
N PHE A 891 5.50 -1.64 35.75
CA PHE A 891 4.16 -1.99 36.23
C PHE A 891 3.26 -2.48 35.07
N TRP A 892 3.30 -1.81 33.93
CA TRP A 892 2.54 -2.22 32.74
C TRP A 892 3.16 -3.39 31.96
N GLY A 893 4.01 -4.18 32.59
CA GLY A 893 4.54 -5.45 32.07
C GLY A 893 5.57 -5.33 30.97
N VAL A 894 6.20 -4.16 30.80
CA VAL A 894 7.39 -3.99 29.96
C VAL A 894 8.61 -3.88 30.87
N HIS A 895 9.29 -4.98 31.06
CA HIS A 895 10.43 -5.06 31.95
C HIS A 895 11.70 -4.56 31.29
N PRO A 896 12.59 -3.83 31.98
CA PRO A 896 13.91 -3.50 31.47
C PRO A 896 14.70 -4.76 31.12
N ASP A 897 15.31 -4.78 29.96
CA ASP A 897 16.20 -5.89 29.55
C ASP A 897 17.53 -5.86 30.36
N ASN A 898 18.04 -4.66 30.67
CA ASN A 898 19.21 -4.44 31.51
C ASN A 898 18.98 -3.24 32.45
N SER A 899 18.43 -3.52 33.61
CA SER A 899 18.08 -2.50 34.63
C SER A 899 19.29 -1.67 35.07
N THR A 900 20.52 -2.23 35.11
CA THR A 900 21.71 -1.49 35.48
C THR A 900 22.10 -0.49 34.41
N ALA A 901 22.16 -0.90 33.15
CA ALA A 901 22.51 -0.02 32.04
C ALA A 901 21.46 1.06 31.84
N LEU A 902 20.17 0.73 31.92
CA LEU A 902 19.08 1.69 31.84
C LEU A 902 19.14 2.69 32.99
N GLY A 903 19.34 2.24 34.24
CA GLY A 903 19.46 3.12 35.40
C GLY A 903 20.62 4.12 35.31
N GLN A 904 21.78 3.67 34.78
CA GLN A 904 22.90 4.57 34.47
C GLN A 904 22.55 5.61 33.41
N ALA A 905 21.84 5.20 32.34
CA ALA A 905 21.40 6.09 31.27
C ALA A 905 20.37 7.13 31.78
N ILE A 906 19.42 6.71 32.60
CA ILE A 906 18.43 7.59 33.26
C ILE A 906 19.15 8.62 34.15
N THR A 907 20.09 8.18 35.00
CA THR A 907 20.90 9.08 35.85
C THR A 907 21.75 10.04 35.02
N THR A 908 22.39 9.55 33.96
CA THR A 908 23.18 10.40 33.04
C THR A 908 22.32 11.44 32.34
N ALA A 909 21.07 11.12 32.05
CA ALA A 909 20.09 12.05 31.49
C ALA A 909 19.55 13.06 32.51
N GLY A 910 19.92 12.98 33.81
CA GLY A 910 19.46 13.85 34.86
C GLY A 910 18.00 13.59 35.30
N LEU A 911 17.45 12.44 34.94
CA LEU A 911 16.06 12.10 35.24
C LEU A 911 15.96 11.45 36.62
N SER A 912 14.86 11.72 37.32
CA SER A 912 14.61 11.20 38.67
C SER A 912 13.24 10.55 38.76
N SER A 913 13.09 9.68 39.76
CA SER A 913 11.82 9.03 40.08
C SER A 913 10.77 10.05 40.48
N SER A 914 9.55 9.91 39.92
CA SER A 914 8.43 10.81 40.19
C SER A 914 7.52 10.29 41.31
N THR A 915 7.18 11.16 42.27
CA THR A 915 6.17 10.84 43.30
C THR A 915 4.80 10.58 42.69
N LEU A 916 4.47 11.16 41.53
CA LEU A 916 3.23 10.86 40.81
C LEU A 916 3.12 9.40 40.42
N ILE A 917 4.20 8.78 40.01
CA ILE A 917 4.25 7.35 39.67
C ILE A 917 4.13 6.51 40.94
N ARG A 918 4.86 6.86 41.99
CA ARG A 918 4.74 6.19 43.32
C ARG A 918 3.28 6.18 43.80
N ASP A 919 2.69 7.34 43.81
CA ASP A 919 1.30 7.52 44.31
C ASP A 919 0.30 6.77 43.42
N LYS A 920 0.55 6.70 42.11
CA LYS A 920 -0.27 5.91 41.17
C LYS A 920 -0.14 4.39 41.45
N LEU A 921 1.05 3.89 41.75
CA LEU A 921 1.24 2.47 42.08
C LEU A 921 0.55 2.13 43.43
N VAL A 922 0.64 3.01 44.43
CA VAL A 922 -0.09 2.86 45.70
C VAL A 922 -1.61 2.86 45.44
N TYR A 923 -2.09 3.78 44.58
CA TYR A 923 -3.49 3.82 44.18
C TYR A 923 -3.94 2.51 43.53
N TYR A 924 -3.13 1.96 42.59
CA TYR A 924 -3.45 0.70 41.94
C TYR A 924 -3.50 -0.49 42.90
N ALA A 925 -2.65 -0.49 43.91
CA ALA A 925 -2.76 -1.47 45.00
C ALA A 925 -4.08 -1.38 45.75
N GLY A 926 -4.59 -0.14 45.94
CA GLY A 926 -5.83 0.12 46.68
C GLY A 926 -7.11 -0.21 45.92
N ILE A 927 -7.07 -0.22 44.56
CA ILE A 927 -8.25 -0.59 43.74
C ILE A 927 -8.25 -2.05 43.31
N ALA A 928 -7.14 -2.79 43.51
CA ALA A 928 -7.09 -4.20 43.21
C ALA A 928 -8.06 -4.98 44.11
N PRO A 929 -8.82 -5.94 43.58
CA PRO A 929 -9.73 -6.73 44.40
C PRO A 929 -8.96 -7.61 45.40
N ASP A 930 -9.44 -7.69 46.64
CA ASP A 930 -8.84 -8.51 47.70
C ASP A 930 -9.33 -9.96 47.69
N ASN A 931 -10.56 -10.15 47.20
CA ASN A 931 -11.26 -11.44 47.28
C ASN A 931 -12.29 -11.55 46.15
N ASN A 932 -12.92 -12.74 46.08
CA ASN A 932 -13.89 -13.02 45.04
C ASN A 932 -15.13 -12.10 45.06
N THR A 933 -15.53 -11.62 46.24
CA THR A 933 -16.69 -10.71 46.39
C THR A 933 -16.40 -9.39 45.71
N GLU A 934 -15.23 -8.81 45.96
CA GLU A 934 -14.80 -7.53 45.37
C GLU A 934 -14.57 -7.68 43.87
N PHE A 935 -13.96 -8.80 43.47
CA PHE A 935 -13.79 -9.10 42.04
C PHE A 935 -15.13 -9.15 41.30
N ASN A 936 -16.11 -9.87 41.84
CA ASN A 936 -17.45 -9.95 41.26
C ASN A 936 -18.18 -8.60 41.25
N ALA A 937 -18.03 -7.78 42.30
CA ALA A 937 -18.58 -6.42 42.34
C ALA A 937 -17.98 -5.52 41.24
N HIS A 938 -16.66 -5.62 41.02
CA HIS A 938 -15.98 -4.93 39.91
C HIS A 938 -16.50 -5.42 38.56
N PHE A 939 -16.63 -6.73 38.37
CA PHE A 939 -17.17 -7.31 37.13
C PHE A 939 -18.57 -6.79 36.80
N GLU A 940 -19.48 -6.74 37.77
CA GLU A 940 -20.83 -6.20 37.57
C GLU A 940 -20.82 -4.70 37.22
N THR A 941 -19.84 -3.96 37.72
CA THR A 941 -19.66 -2.55 37.35
C THR A 941 -19.22 -2.36 35.90
N VAL A 942 -18.29 -3.18 35.45
CA VAL A 942 -17.75 -3.08 34.09
C VAL A 942 -18.73 -3.63 33.04
N PHE A 943 -19.46 -4.69 33.39
CA PHE A 943 -20.39 -5.40 32.50
C PHE A 943 -21.77 -5.59 33.11
N PRO A 944 -22.50 -4.52 33.42
CA PRO A 944 -23.77 -4.61 34.11
C PRO A 944 -24.80 -5.46 33.36
N GLY A 945 -25.40 -6.41 34.08
CA GLY A 945 -26.45 -7.27 33.54
C GLY A 945 -26.04 -8.21 32.40
N ARG A 946 -24.77 -8.44 32.16
CA ARG A 946 -24.34 -9.43 31.16
C ARG A 946 -24.39 -10.84 31.77
N PRO A 947 -24.86 -11.85 30.97
CA PRO A 947 -24.87 -13.23 31.41
C PRO A 947 -23.47 -13.73 31.74
N LYS A 948 -23.33 -14.50 32.82
CA LYS A 948 -22.08 -15.13 33.23
C LYS A 948 -21.60 -16.21 32.22
N ASP A 949 -22.46 -16.65 31.29
CA ASP A 949 -22.23 -17.64 30.26
C ASP A 949 -21.85 -17.03 28.90
N CYS A 950 -21.39 -15.81 28.85
CA CYS A 950 -20.88 -15.15 27.65
C CYS A 950 -19.69 -15.91 27.10
N GLU A 951 -19.90 -16.64 26.00
CA GLU A 951 -18.91 -17.55 25.43
C GLU A 951 -17.80 -16.86 24.63
N SER A 952 -17.90 -15.56 24.34
CA SER A 952 -16.94 -14.89 23.49
C SER A 952 -15.79 -14.27 24.28
N PRO A 953 -14.60 -14.86 24.23
CA PRO A 953 -13.41 -14.27 24.85
C PRO A 953 -13.05 -12.91 24.24
N HIS A 954 -13.49 -12.65 22.99
CA HIS A 954 -13.21 -11.37 22.31
C HIS A 954 -13.91 -10.14 22.88
N TYR A 955 -14.98 -10.30 23.67
CA TYR A 955 -15.79 -9.18 24.17
C TYR A 955 -15.74 -8.96 25.69
N GLY A 956 -14.72 -9.47 26.34
CA GLY A 956 -14.38 -9.12 27.73
C GLY A 956 -15.13 -9.91 28.79
N CYS A 957 -16.43 -10.19 28.64
CA CYS A 957 -17.16 -10.91 29.66
C CYS A 957 -16.74 -12.39 29.80
N GLY A 958 -16.44 -13.08 28.74
CA GLY A 958 -15.93 -14.47 28.77
C GLY A 958 -14.61 -14.60 29.50
N TRP A 959 -13.80 -13.55 29.47
CA TRP A 959 -12.55 -13.51 30.21
C TRP A 959 -12.75 -13.41 31.71
N TYR A 960 -13.67 -12.56 32.17
CA TYR A 960 -14.03 -12.45 33.60
C TYR A 960 -14.68 -13.73 34.11
N ASN A 961 -15.43 -14.45 33.32
CA ASN A 961 -16.04 -15.71 33.72
C ASN A 961 -15.01 -16.77 34.16
N VAL A 962 -13.81 -16.75 33.62
CA VAL A 962 -12.70 -17.63 34.05
C VAL A 962 -12.37 -17.39 35.54
N TRP A 963 -12.55 -16.15 36.04
CA TRP A 963 -12.17 -15.75 37.36
C TRP A 963 -13.31 -15.70 38.36
N THR A 964 -14.58 -15.67 37.91
CA THR A 964 -15.76 -15.37 38.74
C THR A 964 -15.87 -16.23 40.02
N ASP A 965 -15.48 -17.49 39.96
CA ASP A 965 -15.52 -18.40 41.11
C ASP A 965 -14.10 -18.81 41.57
N ASN A 966 -13.05 -18.26 40.92
CA ASN A 966 -11.68 -18.71 41.15
C ASN A 966 -10.80 -17.63 41.78
N PHE A 967 -11.23 -16.37 41.82
CA PHE A 967 -10.45 -15.31 42.46
C PHE A 967 -10.51 -15.45 44.01
N SER A 968 -9.35 -15.32 44.66
CA SER A 968 -9.23 -15.59 46.10
C SER A 968 -8.39 -14.55 46.80
N GLU A 969 -8.44 -14.51 48.12
CA GLU A 969 -7.61 -13.63 48.95
C GLU A 969 -6.12 -13.84 48.72
N SER A 970 -5.71 -15.05 48.33
CA SER A 970 -4.30 -15.31 47.99
C SER A 970 -3.88 -14.56 46.71
N HIS A 971 -4.79 -14.42 45.76
CA HIS A 971 -4.55 -13.63 44.51
C HIS A 971 -4.45 -12.13 44.82
N GLY A 972 -5.34 -11.60 45.67
CA GLY A 972 -5.25 -10.21 46.16
C GLY A 972 -3.93 -9.92 46.88
N THR A 973 -3.52 -10.84 47.77
CA THR A 973 -2.23 -10.77 48.46
C THR A 973 -1.06 -10.80 47.49
N GLN A 974 -1.06 -11.66 46.49
CA GLN A 974 -0.01 -11.71 45.45
C GLN A 974 0.09 -10.40 44.68
N ILE A 975 -1.04 -9.80 44.30
CA ILE A 975 -1.08 -8.52 43.59
C ILE A 975 -0.37 -7.44 44.44
N ARG A 976 -0.75 -7.29 45.71
CA ARG A 976 -0.11 -6.32 46.60
C ARG A 976 1.37 -6.59 46.80
N THR A 977 1.75 -7.84 46.97
CA THR A 977 3.18 -8.23 47.08
C THR A 977 3.97 -7.82 45.86
N THR A 978 3.42 -8.01 44.67
CA THR A 978 4.09 -7.59 43.41
C THR A 978 4.22 -6.07 43.33
N ILE A 979 3.16 -5.30 43.68
CA ILE A 979 3.25 -3.84 43.70
C ILE A 979 4.24 -3.37 44.79
N GLN A 980 4.21 -3.97 46.02
CA GLN A 980 5.18 -3.63 47.05
C GLN A 980 6.62 -3.92 46.59
N SER A 981 6.84 -4.96 45.84
CA SER A 981 8.18 -5.26 45.26
C SER A 981 8.63 -4.16 44.30
N LEU A 982 7.75 -3.66 43.43
CA LEU A 982 8.03 -2.51 42.56
C LEU A 982 8.32 -1.23 43.37
N LEU A 983 7.50 -0.97 44.40
CA LEU A 983 7.71 0.18 45.29
C LEU A 983 9.05 0.08 46.00
N THR A 984 9.40 -1.09 46.53
CA THR A 984 10.68 -1.33 47.23
C THR A 984 11.86 -1.13 46.27
N GLN A 985 11.70 -1.58 45.03
CA GLN A 985 12.75 -1.46 44.01
C GLN A 985 13.01 -0.02 43.58
N TYR A 986 11.95 0.74 43.33
CA TYR A 986 12.03 2.08 42.71
C TYR A 986 11.81 3.26 43.66
N PHE A 987 11.15 3.02 44.80
CA PHE A 987 10.80 4.03 45.81
C PHE A 987 11.12 3.52 47.20
N PRO A 988 12.38 3.31 47.57
CA PRO A 988 12.76 2.73 48.83
C PRO A 988 12.14 3.48 50.01
N GLY A 989 11.59 2.74 50.97
CA GLY A 989 10.91 3.30 52.15
C GLY A 989 9.40 3.58 51.97
N THR A 990 8.83 3.29 50.79
CA THR A 990 7.38 3.33 50.60
C THR A 990 6.77 1.98 50.90
N ASN A 991 5.77 1.96 51.84
CA ASN A 991 5.00 0.75 52.14
C ASN A 991 3.54 0.96 51.71
N LEU A 992 2.89 -0.14 51.29
CA LEU A 992 1.45 -0.16 51.01
C LEU A 992 0.61 -0.12 52.29
#